data_719336d00ca50e2b64615fd72f3bec7e
#
_entry.id   719336d00ca50e2b64615fd72f3bec7e
#
_cell.length_a   1.000
_cell.length_b   1.000
_cell.length_c   1.000
_cell.angle_alpha   90.00
_cell.angle_beta   90.00
_cell.angle_gamma   90.00
#
_symmetry.space_group_name_H-M   'P 1'
#
loop_
_entity.id
_entity.type
_entity.pdbx_description
1 polymer ?
#
loop_
_entity_poly.entity_id
_entity_poly.type
_entity_poly.pdbx_seq_one_letter_code
_entity_poly.pdbx_strand_id
1 'polypeptide(L)'
;MAQSSSYKLPPQAVVDIIDAPPAPGISFSPDREWMLLVGRDAMPDIEDVSRRMLALAGMRIDPASNGQFQTSFNRGITLVRRDDLIKNEDSNIKIPLPSDVKITQLNWSHNSKYFSFAVVTDKGQQLWVAAVDDPTPRRLTDRLNTIMAGPQWLPDGKQLLCLLVPENRGGEPTPAKITVGPNIQESYGLTSPTRTYQDLLQDAHDEALFEYYATTQLAIVGVDGSITPIGVPAMYTGMRSSPSGDFVLATNLKKPFSYLMTYRSFPRNIAVQKINPDASGPDSFVVADIPMDENIPIEGVRTGPRNVNWKSSTEATLVWNEARDGGDPNVDTPFRDAYMTLAAPFNESPRELLKVQHRAYGISFFADPSMVTTTQYDRDRRWVRTLLHDLQLPNSTPKPLTDRSIRDRYGDPGSVVSVLDDTGHPIAKQDGDWIYRTGAGASSKGNLPFIDRQNLKTLETERLWRCAEGRYDSVVAIVKSGNFDKPIIITNSETPTTPPNYFQRDLNDQSNIALTSFPDPTPQIRGIKKQLVKYERSDGVPLSATLYLPADYKEGTRLPLLVWAYPREFNDVKTAAQISGSPSQFTRMRSISHLTLLTQGYAIMDAATMPVIGDPETMNDTFIQQIVDAAKAAIDKAVELGVADPERTCVGGHSYGAFMTANLMAHSNLFKAGVARSGAYNRTLTPFGFQSERRPYWQAKGIYHTISPFLHADKIKEPLLLIHGENDNNSGTFPIQSKRMYQAIKGNGGTVRLCMLPHESHGYRARQSILHTQAEMIEWLNKYVKNAKPESGN
;
A
#
# COMPACT_ATOMS: atom_id res chain seq x y z
N MET A 1 -32.49 -1.13 22.39
CA MET A 1 -31.62 -1.40 23.53
C MET A 1 -30.26 -1.72 23.00
N ALA A 2 -29.19 -1.01 23.39
CA ALA A 2 -27.82 -1.41 23.10
C ALA A 2 -27.49 -2.60 24.03
N GLN A 3 -27.41 -3.79 23.48
CA GLN A 3 -26.82 -4.92 24.20
C GLN A 3 -25.29 -4.71 24.20
N SER A 4 -24.68 -4.62 25.38
CA SER A 4 -23.22 -4.81 25.49
C SER A 4 -22.92 -6.26 25.12
N SER A 5 -22.55 -6.51 23.89
CA SER A 5 -22.21 -7.85 23.42
C SER A 5 -20.71 -8.09 23.61
N SER A 6 -20.36 -9.19 24.25
CA SER A 6 -19.01 -9.75 24.16
C SER A 6 -18.67 -10.07 22.69
N TYR A 7 -17.37 -10.14 22.34
CA TYR A 7 -16.94 -10.61 21.01
C TYR A 7 -17.50 -12.00 20.73
N LYS A 8 -18.18 -12.15 19.59
CA LYS A 8 -18.70 -13.44 19.12
C LYS A 8 -17.60 -14.25 18.45
N LEU A 9 -17.76 -15.57 18.48
CA LEU A 9 -16.95 -16.49 17.69
C LEU A 9 -17.80 -17.05 16.54
N PRO A 10 -17.24 -17.13 15.33
CA PRO A 10 -17.84 -17.89 14.23
C PRO A 10 -17.73 -19.40 14.49
N PRO A 11 -18.31 -20.26 13.63
CA PRO A 11 -18.08 -21.70 13.72
C PRO A 11 -16.61 -22.08 13.82
N GLN A 12 -16.27 -23.14 14.58
CA GLN A 12 -14.91 -23.53 14.89
C GLN A 12 -14.01 -23.70 13.64
N ALA A 13 -14.56 -24.24 12.56
CA ALA A 13 -13.82 -24.38 11.29
C ALA A 13 -13.30 -23.03 10.73
N VAL A 14 -14.02 -21.93 10.98
CA VAL A 14 -13.58 -20.58 10.60
C VAL A 14 -12.53 -20.06 11.56
N VAL A 15 -12.68 -20.33 12.87
CA VAL A 15 -11.66 -19.98 13.88
C VAL A 15 -10.33 -20.66 13.53
N ASP A 16 -10.34 -21.97 13.25
CA ASP A 16 -9.14 -22.75 12.92
C ASP A 16 -8.42 -22.25 11.65
N ILE A 17 -9.18 -21.78 10.64
CA ILE A 17 -8.64 -21.18 9.42
C ILE A 17 -7.98 -19.83 9.73
N ILE A 18 -8.61 -19.00 10.55
CA ILE A 18 -8.16 -17.64 10.84
C ILE A 18 -6.95 -17.66 11.79
N ASP A 19 -6.93 -18.56 12.77
CA ASP A 19 -5.84 -18.71 13.73
C ASP A 19 -4.64 -19.49 13.15
N ALA A 20 -4.75 -20.04 11.94
CA ALA A 20 -3.66 -20.80 11.33
C ALA A 20 -2.36 -19.98 11.25
N PRO A 21 -1.23 -20.50 11.74
CA PRO A 21 0.04 -19.77 11.80
C PRO A 21 0.51 -19.41 10.38
N PRO A 22 0.90 -18.15 10.14
CA PRO A 22 1.41 -17.75 8.84
C PRO A 22 2.82 -18.32 8.60
N ALA A 23 3.17 -18.56 7.34
CA ALA A 23 4.55 -18.84 6.99
C ALA A 23 5.46 -17.67 7.37
N PRO A 24 6.73 -17.91 7.75
CA PRO A 24 7.70 -16.85 8.01
C PRO A 24 7.82 -15.88 6.83
N GLY A 25 8.09 -14.61 7.14
CA GLY A 25 8.50 -13.66 6.13
C GLY A 25 9.93 -13.94 5.68
N ILE A 26 10.27 -13.61 4.44
CA ILE A 26 11.63 -13.74 3.92
C ILE A 26 12.20 -12.39 3.53
N SER A 27 13.45 -12.14 3.93
CA SER A 27 14.24 -10.99 3.50
C SER A 27 15.58 -11.49 2.99
N PHE A 28 15.86 -11.26 1.70
CA PHE A 28 17.14 -11.61 1.10
C PHE A 28 18.16 -10.49 1.31
N SER A 29 19.42 -10.86 1.53
CA SER A 29 20.53 -9.91 1.48
C SER A 29 20.66 -9.28 0.08
N PRO A 30 21.27 -8.09 -0.07
CA PRO A 30 21.48 -7.45 -1.38
C PRO A 30 22.22 -8.31 -2.39
N ASP A 31 23.22 -9.09 -1.97
CA ASP A 31 23.97 -10.05 -2.82
C ASP A 31 23.22 -11.36 -3.10
N ARG A 32 22.11 -11.62 -2.38
CA ARG A 32 21.30 -12.85 -2.46
C ARG A 32 21.99 -14.11 -1.93
N GLU A 33 23.06 -13.97 -1.16
CA GLU A 33 23.75 -15.11 -0.55
C GLU A 33 23.09 -15.54 0.77
N TRP A 34 22.40 -14.61 1.45
CA TRP A 34 21.77 -14.84 2.74
C TRP A 34 20.27 -14.56 2.71
N MET A 35 19.55 -15.23 3.59
CA MET A 35 18.13 -15.03 3.83
C MET A 35 17.86 -14.88 5.34
N LEU A 36 16.97 -13.96 5.71
CA LEU A 36 16.36 -13.91 7.03
C LEU A 36 14.95 -14.50 6.94
N LEU A 37 14.71 -15.55 7.70
CA LEU A 37 13.36 -16.06 7.96
C LEU A 37 12.83 -15.34 9.20
N VAL A 38 11.70 -14.68 9.06
CA VAL A 38 11.16 -13.77 10.08
C VAL A 38 9.83 -14.29 10.60
N GLY A 39 9.81 -14.71 11.84
CA GLY A 39 8.61 -15.20 12.51
C GLY A 39 7.54 -14.13 12.65
N ARG A 40 6.26 -14.51 12.55
CA ARG A 40 5.10 -13.60 12.63
C ARG A 40 3.96 -14.23 13.40
N ASP A 41 3.20 -13.42 14.12
CA ASP A 41 1.92 -13.83 14.68
C ASP A 41 0.86 -13.90 13.57
N ALA A 42 -0.17 -14.74 13.77
CA ALA A 42 -1.30 -14.81 12.85
C ALA A 42 -2.06 -13.48 12.81
N MET A 43 -2.38 -12.96 14.00
CA MET A 43 -3.05 -11.67 14.19
C MET A 43 -2.66 -11.09 15.56
N PRO A 44 -2.70 -9.75 15.71
CA PRO A 44 -2.56 -9.11 17.02
C PRO A 44 -3.77 -9.41 17.91
N ASP A 45 -3.56 -9.40 19.20
CA ASP A 45 -4.63 -9.41 20.19
C ASP A 45 -5.30 -8.04 20.28
N ILE A 46 -6.53 -7.99 20.86
CA ILE A 46 -7.22 -6.73 21.10
C ILE A 46 -6.44 -5.83 22.07
N GLU A 47 -5.65 -6.38 22.98
CA GLU A 47 -4.78 -5.62 23.88
C GLU A 47 -3.72 -4.84 23.09
N ASP A 48 -3.12 -5.44 22.05
CA ASP A 48 -2.15 -4.76 21.18
C ASP A 48 -2.79 -3.60 20.40
N VAL A 49 -4.07 -3.75 20.00
CA VAL A 49 -4.79 -2.74 19.21
C VAL A 49 -5.36 -1.62 20.10
N SER A 50 -5.68 -1.92 21.36
CA SER A 50 -6.24 -0.97 22.32
C SER A 50 -5.20 -0.14 23.09
N ARG A 51 -3.89 -0.34 22.85
CA ARG A 51 -2.83 0.45 23.49
C ARG A 51 -3.05 1.95 23.25
N ARG A 52 -2.53 2.78 24.16
CA ARG A 52 -2.56 4.24 23.97
C ARG A 52 -1.96 4.61 22.61
N MET A 53 -2.72 5.35 21.83
CA MET A 53 -2.35 5.86 20.52
C MET A 53 -2.64 7.35 20.47
N LEU A 54 -1.68 8.14 20.00
CA LEU A 54 -1.88 9.56 19.73
C LEU A 54 -2.13 9.74 18.23
N ALA A 55 -3.27 10.34 17.89
CA ALA A 55 -3.66 10.65 16.51
C ALA A 55 -3.38 12.14 16.25
N LEU A 56 -2.22 12.46 15.71
CA LEU A 56 -1.69 13.83 15.63
C LEU A 56 -1.20 14.15 14.21
N ALA A 57 -1.70 15.23 13.64
CA ALA A 57 -1.27 15.73 12.32
C ALA A 57 -1.31 14.68 11.20
N GLY A 58 -2.30 13.77 11.22
CA GLY A 58 -2.41 12.67 10.27
C GLY A 58 -1.52 11.47 10.55
N MET A 59 -0.88 11.43 11.70
CA MET A 59 -0.03 10.33 12.16
C MET A 59 -0.66 9.61 13.35
N ARG A 60 -0.29 8.35 13.53
CA ARG A 60 -0.60 7.54 14.70
C ARG A 60 0.68 7.17 15.41
N ILE A 61 0.88 7.73 16.58
CA ILE A 61 2.09 7.62 17.38
C ILE A 61 1.83 6.67 18.54
N ASP A 62 2.77 5.76 18.78
CA ASP A 62 2.85 5.00 20.03
C ASP A 62 3.75 5.76 21.01
N PRO A 63 3.17 6.43 22.02
CA PRO A 63 3.93 7.25 22.96
C PRO A 63 4.89 6.44 23.84
N ALA A 64 4.59 5.18 24.10
CA ALA A 64 5.44 4.32 24.90
C ALA A 64 6.74 3.95 24.18
N SER A 65 6.65 3.71 22.86
CA SER A 65 7.81 3.25 22.08
C SER A 65 8.53 4.36 21.32
N ASN A 66 8.03 5.61 21.26
CA ASN A 66 8.52 6.67 20.37
C ASN A 66 8.60 6.22 18.90
N GLY A 67 7.59 5.50 18.45
CA GLY A 67 7.47 4.98 17.10
C GLY A 67 6.08 5.19 16.52
N GLN A 68 5.91 4.79 15.27
CA GLN A 68 4.58 4.70 14.70
C GLN A 68 3.77 3.63 15.43
N PHE A 69 2.48 3.89 15.66
CA PHE A 69 1.59 2.92 16.25
C PHE A 69 1.43 1.70 15.34
N GLN A 70 1.92 0.58 15.79
CA GLN A 70 1.88 -0.70 15.10
C GLN A 70 1.17 -1.75 15.94
N THR A 71 0.39 -2.60 15.30
CA THR A 71 -0.33 -3.70 15.95
C THR A 71 0.25 -5.08 15.64
N SER A 72 1.12 -5.20 14.64
CA SER A 72 1.75 -6.45 14.23
C SER A 72 3.26 -6.31 14.26
N PHE A 73 3.95 -7.32 14.80
CA PHE A 73 5.40 -7.34 14.97
C PHE A 73 5.98 -8.65 14.42
N ASN A 74 7.25 -8.61 14.05
CA ASN A 74 8.02 -9.83 13.86
C ASN A 74 8.45 -10.39 15.23
N ARG A 75 8.54 -11.72 15.34
CA ARG A 75 8.72 -12.43 16.63
C ARG A 75 10.03 -13.21 16.74
N GLY A 76 10.81 -13.24 15.71
CA GLY A 76 12.11 -13.91 15.71
C GLY A 76 12.76 -13.84 14.34
N ILE A 77 14.06 -14.07 14.31
CA ILE A 77 14.88 -14.02 13.10
C ILE A 77 15.70 -15.30 13.04
N THR A 78 15.72 -15.95 11.88
CA THR A 78 16.64 -17.05 11.57
C THR A 78 17.44 -16.66 10.35
N LEU A 79 18.76 -16.67 10.46
CA LEU A 79 19.69 -16.43 9.35
C LEU A 79 19.99 -17.77 8.66
N VAL A 80 19.93 -17.76 7.34
CA VAL A 80 20.13 -18.95 6.51
C VAL A 80 21.01 -18.60 5.32
N ARG A 81 21.99 -19.42 5.00
CA ARG A 81 22.82 -19.29 3.83
C ARG A 81 22.18 -20.01 2.64
N ARG A 82 21.99 -19.31 1.52
CA ARG A 82 21.33 -19.88 0.34
C ARG A 82 22.04 -21.11 -0.21
N ASP A 83 23.40 -21.07 -0.29
CA ASP A 83 24.19 -22.15 -0.86
C ASP A 83 24.13 -23.45 -0.04
N ASP A 84 23.93 -23.35 1.26
CA ASP A 84 23.74 -24.51 2.14
C ASP A 84 22.39 -25.18 1.87
N LEU A 85 21.34 -24.37 1.64
CA LEU A 85 20.03 -24.91 1.23
C LEU A 85 20.10 -25.63 -0.13
N ILE A 86 20.88 -25.12 -1.07
CA ILE A 86 21.08 -25.74 -2.38
C ILE A 86 21.77 -27.09 -2.22
N LYS A 87 22.68 -27.22 -1.27
CA LYS A 87 23.39 -28.48 -0.93
C LYS A 87 22.61 -29.40 -0.02
N ASN A 88 21.43 -28.95 0.44
CA ASN A 88 20.59 -29.63 1.43
C ASN A 88 21.30 -29.81 2.78
N GLU A 89 22.10 -28.81 3.18
CA GLU A 89 22.78 -28.72 4.46
C GLU A 89 21.94 -27.86 5.43
N ASP A 90 21.81 -28.27 6.69
CA ASP A 90 21.11 -27.47 7.70
C ASP A 90 22.02 -26.38 8.25
N SER A 91 21.78 -25.15 7.86
CA SER A 91 22.53 -23.97 8.31
C SER A 91 21.62 -22.93 8.99
N ASN A 92 20.48 -23.36 9.52
CA ASN A 92 19.53 -22.47 10.18
C ASN A 92 20.09 -21.90 11.48
N ILE A 93 20.56 -20.64 11.47
CA ILE A 93 21.10 -19.96 12.64
C ILE A 93 20.01 -19.10 13.27
N LYS A 94 19.42 -19.56 14.36
CA LYS A 94 18.43 -18.76 15.10
C LYS A 94 19.15 -17.65 15.86
N ILE A 95 18.76 -16.38 15.59
CA ILE A 95 19.30 -15.22 16.29
C ILE A 95 18.83 -15.25 17.75
N PRO A 96 19.75 -15.20 18.74
CA PRO A 96 19.39 -15.25 20.16
C PRO A 96 18.75 -13.92 20.59
N LEU A 97 17.42 -13.92 20.68
CA LEU A 97 16.60 -12.77 21.07
C LEU A 97 15.75 -13.14 22.30
N PRO A 98 15.33 -12.17 23.12
CA PRO A 98 14.39 -12.41 24.21
C PRO A 98 13.11 -13.10 23.73
N SER A 99 12.47 -13.86 24.60
CA SER A 99 11.12 -14.38 24.36
C SER A 99 10.15 -13.21 24.16
N ASP A 100 9.15 -13.38 23.32
CA ASP A 100 8.10 -12.39 23.02
C ASP A 100 8.60 -11.06 22.45
N VAL A 101 9.81 -11.06 21.85
CA VAL A 101 10.41 -9.89 21.23
C VAL A 101 9.48 -9.30 20.15
N LYS A 102 9.34 -7.98 20.16
CA LYS A 102 8.61 -7.22 19.12
C LYS A 102 9.63 -6.54 18.20
N ILE A 103 9.79 -7.05 16.99
CA ILE A 103 10.81 -6.58 16.03
C ILE A 103 10.16 -5.76 14.93
N THR A 104 10.80 -4.62 14.61
CA THR A 104 10.47 -3.75 13.48
C THR A 104 11.74 -3.30 12.78
N GLN A 105 11.64 -2.52 11.70
CA GLN A 105 12.77 -1.87 11.03
C GLN A 105 13.93 -2.82 10.67
N LEU A 106 13.61 -4.03 10.18
CA LEU A 106 14.62 -5.01 9.75
C LEU A 106 15.21 -4.59 8.40
N ASN A 107 16.52 -4.29 8.37
CA ASN A 107 17.21 -3.78 7.19
C ASN A 107 18.60 -4.41 7.04
N TRP A 108 18.94 -4.85 5.83
CA TRP A 108 20.28 -5.28 5.46
C TRP A 108 21.19 -4.10 5.20
N SER A 109 22.47 -4.21 5.54
CA SER A 109 23.50 -3.33 4.97
C SER A 109 23.67 -3.66 3.48
N HIS A 110 23.94 -2.65 2.65
CA HIS A 110 24.06 -2.84 1.19
C HIS A 110 25.19 -3.80 0.80
N ASN A 111 26.24 -3.90 1.64
CA ASN A 111 27.36 -4.85 1.48
C ASN A 111 27.06 -6.27 1.99
N SER A 112 25.82 -6.53 2.42
CA SER A 112 25.34 -7.85 2.94
C SER A 112 26.06 -8.39 4.17
N LYS A 113 26.93 -7.59 4.83
CA LYS A 113 27.71 -8.05 6.00
C LYS A 113 26.95 -7.94 7.32
N TYR A 114 25.96 -7.05 7.39
CA TYR A 114 25.19 -6.79 8.60
C TYR A 114 23.71 -6.71 8.28
N PHE A 115 22.91 -6.94 9.31
CA PHE A 115 21.51 -6.53 9.32
C PHE A 115 21.18 -5.84 10.63
N SER A 116 20.38 -4.79 10.56
CA SER A 116 19.88 -4.03 11.70
C SER A 116 18.39 -4.24 11.89
N PHE A 117 17.92 -4.10 13.12
CA PHE A 117 16.51 -4.17 13.46
C PHE A 117 16.21 -3.36 14.72
N ALA A 118 14.97 -2.95 14.88
CA ALA A 118 14.50 -2.29 16.09
C ALA A 118 13.74 -3.29 16.97
N VAL A 119 14.01 -3.28 18.27
CA VAL A 119 13.24 -3.99 19.28
C VAL A 119 12.35 -2.98 20.00
N VAL A 120 11.04 -3.20 19.94
CA VAL A 120 10.03 -2.36 20.60
C VAL A 120 9.84 -2.83 22.03
N THR A 121 9.94 -1.90 22.98
CA THR A 121 9.72 -2.14 24.41
C THR A 121 8.73 -1.10 24.98
N ASP A 122 8.28 -1.31 26.20
CA ASP A 122 7.40 -0.35 26.90
C ASP A 122 8.10 0.95 27.31
N LYS A 123 9.43 1.04 27.11
CA LYS A 123 10.24 2.21 27.48
C LYS A 123 10.89 2.91 26.28
N GLY A 124 10.60 2.48 25.07
CA GLY A 124 11.18 3.01 23.85
C GLY A 124 11.53 1.95 22.84
N GLN A 125 12.22 2.34 21.78
CA GLN A 125 12.76 1.43 20.78
C GLN A 125 14.27 1.37 20.89
N GLN A 126 14.80 0.14 20.77
CA GLN A 126 16.21 -0.16 20.77
C GLN A 126 16.68 -0.48 19.36
N LEU A 127 17.80 0.07 18.94
CA LEU A 127 18.46 -0.32 17.69
C LEU A 127 19.43 -1.46 17.99
N TRP A 128 19.32 -2.53 17.21
CA TRP A 128 20.18 -3.72 17.28
C TRP A 128 20.83 -4.00 15.93
N VAL A 129 21.99 -4.65 15.95
CA VAL A 129 22.73 -5.10 14.77
C VAL A 129 23.27 -6.51 15.00
N ALA A 130 23.34 -7.30 13.92
CA ALA A 130 24.10 -8.56 13.89
C ALA A 130 24.90 -8.65 12.58
N ALA A 131 26.07 -9.30 12.64
CA ALA A 131 26.87 -9.61 11.46
C ALA A 131 26.49 -11.01 10.92
N VAL A 132 26.73 -11.28 9.65
CA VAL A 132 26.42 -12.59 9.04
C VAL A 132 27.44 -13.67 9.44
N ASP A 133 28.68 -13.26 9.73
CA ASP A 133 29.78 -14.12 10.16
C ASP A 133 29.84 -14.30 11.71
N ASP A 134 29.22 -13.39 12.46
CA ASP A 134 28.97 -13.51 13.91
C ASP A 134 27.54 -13.01 14.20
N PRO A 135 26.53 -13.88 14.09
CA PRO A 135 25.12 -13.48 14.18
C PRO A 135 24.65 -13.22 15.63
N THR A 136 25.57 -13.01 16.55
CA THR A 136 25.27 -12.56 17.92
C THR A 136 24.77 -11.11 17.90
N PRO A 137 23.47 -10.85 18.24
CA PRO A 137 22.92 -9.52 18.14
C PRO A 137 23.46 -8.59 19.22
N ARG A 138 23.80 -7.36 18.86
CA ARG A 138 24.25 -6.30 19.78
C ARG A 138 23.31 -5.13 19.78
N ARG A 139 22.96 -4.62 20.95
CA ARG A 139 22.21 -3.37 21.11
C ARG A 139 23.14 -2.17 20.94
N LEU A 140 22.79 -1.28 20.01
CA LEU A 140 23.57 -0.05 19.73
C LEU A 140 23.07 1.14 20.55
N THR A 141 21.73 1.29 20.67
CA THR A 141 21.13 2.37 21.47
C THR A 141 19.71 1.98 21.90
N ASP A 142 19.21 2.62 22.96
CA ASP A 142 17.83 2.47 23.48
C ASP A 142 16.97 3.75 23.23
N ARG A 143 17.53 4.71 22.48
CA ARG A 143 16.88 6.01 22.20
C ARG A 143 16.37 6.17 20.77
N LEU A 144 16.15 5.05 20.05
CA LEU A 144 15.68 5.13 18.68
C LEU A 144 14.27 5.74 18.62
N ASN A 145 14.06 6.68 17.68
CA ASN A 145 12.74 7.23 17.34
C ASN A 145 12.43 6.90 15.88
N THR A 146 11.33 6.21 15.65
CA THR A 146 10.90 5.80 14.29
C THR A 146 9.55 6.40 13.88
N ILE A 147 9.13 7.49 14.53
CA ILE A 147 7.86 8.16 14.23
C ILE A 147 7.85 8.67 12.80
N MET A 148 8.93 9.34 12.36
CA MET A 148 9.01 9.96 11.04
C MET A 148 9.80 9.13 10.03
N ALA A 149 10.92 8.51 10.46
CA ALA A 149 11.78 7.72 9.60
C ALA A 149 12.49 6.60 10.39
N GLY A 150 12.78 5.49 9.72
CA GLY A 150 13.59 4.40 10.27
C GLY A 150 15.09 4.61 9.99
N PRO A 151 15.96 3.80 10.64
CA PRO A 151 17.40 3.79 10.42
C PRO A 151 17.76 3.50 8.97
N GLN A 152 18.84 4.10 8.47
CA GLN A 152 19.36 3.88 7.12
C GLN A 152 20.87 3.62 7.17
N TRP A 153 21.34 2.61 6.45
CA TRP A 153 22.77 2.34 6.33
C TRP A 153 23.48 3.44 5.54
N LEU A 154 24.64 3.86 6.02
CA LEU A 154 25.55 4.76 5.30
C LEU A 154 26.37 3.97 4.25
N PRO A 155 26.96 4.65 3.25
CA PRO A 155 27.73 4.01 2.18
C PRO A 155 28.91 3.13 2.62
N ASP A 156 29.43 3.34 3.84
CA ASP A 156 30.48 2.48 4.41
C ASP A 156 30.00 1.10 4.83
N GLY A 157 28.67 0.91 4.93
CA GLY A 157 28.04 -0.34 5.39
C GLY A 157 28.37 -0.72 6.83
N LYS A 158 28.87 0.21 7.64
CA LYS A 158 29.23 0.04 9.05
C LYS A 158 28.58 1.04 9.99
N GLN A 159 27.95 2.05 9.44
CA GLN A 159 27.26 3.09 10.20
C GLN A 159 25.81 3.23 9.74
N LEU A 160 24.94 3.67 10.65
CA LEU A 160 23.53 3.94 10.38
C LEU A 160 23.21 5.39 10.69
N LEU A 161 22.50 6.04 9.79
CA LEU A 161 21.88 7.32 10.00
C LEU A 161 20.55 7.08 10.75
N CYS A 162 20.38 7.70 11.90
CA CYS A 162 19.28 7.45 12.82
C CYS A 162 18.63 8.74 13.32
N LEU A 163 17.36 8.67 13.65
CA LEU A 163 16.67 9.66 14.47
C LEU A 163 16.60 9.13 15.92
N LEU A 164 17.13 9.90 16.85
CA LEU A 164 17.17 9.52 18.26
C LEU A 164 16.29 10.45 19.11
N VAL A 165 15.73 9.93 20.17
CA VAL A 165 15.12 10.76 21.22
C VAL A 165 16.20 11.65 21.80
N PRO A 166 16.03 13.00 21.83
CA PRO A 166 17.02 13.92 22.41
C PRO A 166 17.33 13.57 23.87
N GLU A 167 18.60 13.69 24.26
CA GLU A 167 19.03 13.37 25.64
C GLU A 167 18.32 14.20 26.69
N ASN A 168 18.16 15.47 26.40
CA ASN A 168 17.58 16.46 27.32
C ASN A 168 16.09 16.72 27.05
N ARG A 169 15.37 15.76 26.42
CA ARG A 169 13.93 15.88 26.20
C ARG A 169 13.21 15.88 27.55
N GLY A 170 12.48 16.96 27.85
CA GLY A 170 11.69 17.10 29.08
C GLY A 170 10.56 16.05 29.22
N GLY A 171 9.69 16.24 30.20
CA GLY A 171 8.49 15.40 30.36
C GLY A 171 7.46 15.62 29.25
N GLU A 172 6.60 14.61 29.04
CA GLU A 172 5.47 14.71 28.11
C GLU A 172 4.58 15.92 28.49
N PRO A 173 4.17 16.76 27.52
CA PRO A 173 3.24 17.85 27.78
C PRO A 173 1.95 17.35 28.42
N THR A 174 1.53 17.99 29.48
CA THR A 174 0.27 17.67 30.16
C THR A 174 -0.82 18.64 29.75
N PRO A 175 -2.08 18.16 29.54
CA PRO A 175 -3.16 19.05 29.19
C PRO A 175 -3.39 20.11 30.28
N ALA A 176 -3.76 21.30 29.86
CA ALA A 176 -4.11 22.38 30.81
C ALA A 176 -5.30 21.92 31.68
N LYS A 177 -5.24 22.18 32.99
CA LYS A 177 -6.31 21.82 33.92
C LYS A 177 -7.66 22.51 33.61
N ILE A 178 -7.57 23.67 32.96
CA ILE A 178 -8.72 24.50 32.56
C ILE A 178 -8.47 24.86 31.08
N THR A 179 -9.52 24.81 30.28
CA THR A 179 -9.46 25.23 28.86
C THR A 179 -8.91 26.65 28.73
N VAL A 180 -7.90 26.82 27.92
CA VAL A 180 -7.20 28.10 27.74
C VAL A 180 -8.00 29.09 26.87
N GLY A 181 -8.93 28.58 26.05
CA GLY A 181 -9.78 29.35 25.15
C GLY A 181 -10.43 28.48 24.06
N PRO A 182 -11.24 29.07 23.19
CA PRO A 182 -11.75 28.40 22.00
C PRO A 182 -10.63 28.19 20.96
N ASN A 183 -10.77 27.14 20.18
CA ASN A 183 -9.96 26.96 18.99
C ASN A 183 -10.54 27.81 17.84
N ILE A 184 -9.76 28.72 17.27
CA ILE A 184 -10.19 29.65 16.22
C ILE A 184 -9.40 29.35 14.96
N GLN A 185 -10.13 29.15 13.86
CA GLN A 185 -9.55 29.00 12.52
C GLN A 185 -10.15 30.11 11.63
N GLU A 186 -9.30 30.78 10.86
CA GLU A 186 -9.71 31.88 9.97
C GLU A 186 -9.23 31.58 8.54
N SER A 187 -9.99 32.07 7.56
CA SER A 187 -9.64 32.06 6.14
C SER A 187 -9.74 33.47 5.58
N TYR A 188 -8.76 33.86 4.78
CA TYR A 188 -8.67 35.20 4.16
C TYR A 188 -9.05 35.21 2.67
N GLY A 189 -9.93 34.31 2.24
CA GLY A 189 -10.49 34.28 0.89
C GLY A 189 -9.60 33.60 -0.15
N LEU A 190 -8.52 32.96 0.24
CA LEU A 190 -7.72 32.11 -0.66
C LEU A 190 -8.42 30.77 -0.86
N THR A 191 -8.45 30.30 -2.12
CA THR A 191 -9.02 29.01 -2.47
C THR A 191 -8.11 27.89 -1.99
N SER A 192 -8.62 27.02 -1.13
CA SER A 192 -7.90 25.89 -0.56
C SER A 192 -8.76 24.61 -0.64
N PRO A 193 -8.87 23.99 -1.83
CA PRO A 193 -9.67 22.80 -2.01
C PRO A 193 -8.94 21.58 -1.44
N THR A 194 -9.21 21.22 -0.19
CA THR A 194 -8.57 20.09 0.44
C THR A 194 -9.49 18.87 0.49
N ARG A 195 -8.93 17.67 0.29
CA ARG A 195 -9.62 16.43 0.66
C ARG A 195 -9.74 16.37 2.19
N THR A 196 -10.79 15.71 2.66
CA THR A 196 -10.99 15.50 4.10
C THR A 196 -9.98 14.54 4.68
N TYR A 197 -9.26 14.96 5.73
CA TYR A 197 -8.30 14.14 6.44
C TYR A 197 -8.80 13.82 7.86
N GLN A 198 -8.21 12.81 8.48
CA GLN A 198 -8.43 12.45 9.87
C GLN A 198 -7.14 12.48 10.67
N ASP A 199 -7.26 12.24 11.98
CA ASP A 199 -6.14 12.28 12.91
C ASP A 199 -5.40 13.64 12.90
N LEU A 200 -6.16 14.73 12.67
CA LEU A 200 -5.63 16.09 12.63
C LEU A 200 -5.41 16.63 14.04
N LEU A 201 -4.57 17.67 14.16
CA LEU A 201 -4.46 18.42 15.39
C LEU A 201 -5.79 19.08 15.76
N GLN A 202 -6.13 19.09 17.04
CA GLN A 202 -7.40 19.62 17.53
C GLN A 202 -7.24 20.90 18.33
N ASP A 203 -6.10 21.06 19.02
CA ASP A 203 -5.82 22.18 19.93
C ASP A 203 -4.31 22.40 20.15
N ALA A 204 -3.97 23.37 20.99
CA ALA A 204 -2.58 23.70 21.33
C ALA A 204 -1.88 22.57 22.11
N HIS A 205 -2.63 21.71 22.81
CA HIS A 205 -2.05 20.54 23.48
C HIS A 205 -1.59 19.49 22.47
N ASP A 206 -2.40 19.23 21.45
CA ASP A 206 -2.03 18.35 20.35
C ASP A 206 -0.79 18.86 19.60
N GLU A 207 -0.68 20.20 19.39
CA GLU A 207 0.55 20.80 18.82
C GLU A 207 1.77 20.52 19.70
N ALA A 208 1.62 20.70 21.02
CA ALA A 208 2.72 20.46 21.95
C ALA A 208 3.13 18.99 22.00
N LEU A 209 2.16 18.07 21.97
CA LEU A 209 2.42 16.63 21.89
C LEU A 209 3.08 16.25 20.56
N PHE A 210 2.58 16.79 19.44
CA PHE A 210 3.19 16.55 18.12
C PHE A 210 4.63 17.01 18.07
N GLU A 211 4.94 18.24 18.50
CA GLU A 211 6.29 18.78 18.58
C GLU A 211 7.19 17.93 19.49
N TYR A 212 6.69 17.53 20.67
CA TYR A 212 7.41 16.71 21.64
C TYR A 212 7.84 15.36 21.06
N TYR A 213 6.94 14.64 20.39
CA TYR A 213 7.24 13.32 19.85
C TYR A 213 8.00 13.37 18.52
N ALA A 214 7.72 14.36 17.67
CA ALA A 214 8.33 14.51 16.36
C ALA A 214 9.75 15.11 16.43
N THR A 215 10.12 15.82 17.51
CA THR A 215 11.46 16.37 17.71
C THR A 215 12.45 15.25 18.00
N THR A 216 13.47 15.16 17.15
CA THR A 216 14.51 14.11 17.20
C THR A 216 15.89 14.70 17.02
N GLN A 217 16.91 14.02 17.53
CA GLN A 217 18.32 14.27 17.22
C GLN A 217 18.74 13.39 16.05
N LEU A 218 19.12 14.00 14.94
CA LEU A 218 19.76 13.29 13.84
C LEU A 218 21.17 12.85 14.29
N ALA A 219 21.54 11.59 14.06
CA ALA A 219 22.81 11.04 14.51
C ALA A 219 23.31 9.91 13.59
N ILE A 220 24.62 9.72 13.58
CA ILE A 220 25.28 8.53 13.06
C ILE A 220 25.51 7.57 14.23
N VAL A 221 25.13 6.29 14.03
CA VAL A 221 25.32 5.22 14.99
C VAL A 221 26.18 4.14 14.34
N GLY A 222 27.38 3.94 14.86
CA GLY A 222 28.31 2.90 14.39
C GLY A 222 27.90 1.50 14.86
N VAL A 223 28.26 0.47 14.07
CA VAL A 223 28.10 -0.93 14.50
C VAL A 223 28.94 -1.26 15.73
N ASP A 224 29.92 -0.45 16.10
CA ASP A 224 30.70 -0.51 17.32
C ASP A 224 30.00 0.09 18.55
N GLY A 225 28.86 0.76 18.35
CA GLY A 225 28.08 1.44 19.39
C GLY A 225 28.43 2.93 19.55
N SER A 226 29.31 3.49 18.73
CA SER A 226 29.60 4.93 18.71
C SER A 226 28.38 5.73 18.26
N ILE A 227 28.13 6.91 18.85
CA ILE A 227 27.02 7.80 18.49
C ILE A 227 27.57 9.19 18.27
N THR A 228 27.39 9.72 17.05
CA THR A 228 27.81 11.07 16.68
C THR A 228 26.58 11.88 16.28
N PRO A 229 26.16 12.88 17.08
CA PRO A 229 25.04 13.76 16.71
C PRO A 229 25.38 14.64 15.50
N ILE A 230 24.38 14.91 14.67
CA ILE A 230 24.45 15.81 13.52
C ILE A 230 23.50 16.98 13.77
N GLY A 231 23.98 18.23 13.66
CA GLY A 231 23.17 19.41 13.84
C GLY A 231 22.48 19.50 15.20
N VAL A 232 21.32 20.11 15.24
CA VAL A 232 20.51 20.31 16.46
C VAL A 232 19.21 19.50 16.40
N PRO A 233 18.60 19.19 17.56
CA PRO A 233 17.28 18.54 17.56
C PRO A 233 16.24 19.35 16.77
N ALA A 234 15.49 18.66 15.91
CA ALA A 234 14.42 19.24 15.11
C ALA A 234 13.39 18.17 14.73
N MET A 235 12.28 18.60 14.16
CA MET A 235 11.24 17.66 13.66
C MET A 235 11.63 17.09 12.29
N TYR A 236 12.62 16.20 12.26
CA TYR A 236 13.09 15.56 11.02
C TYR A 236 12.07 14.58 10.48
N THR A 237 11.64 14.79 9.23
CA THR A 237 10.67 13.89 8.53
C THR A 237 11.31 12.98 7.49
N GLY A 238 12.55 13.24 7.14
CA GLY A 238 13.32 12.44 6.18
C GLY A 238 14.79 12.75 6.28
N MET A 239 15.60 11.76 5.96
CA MET A 239 17.06 11.85 5.93
C MET A 239 17.59 10.89 4.88
N ARG A 240 18.64 11.30 4.14
CA ARG A 240 19.33 10.42 3.16
C ARG A 240 20.78 10.85 3.03
N SER A 241 21.70 9.88 3.13
CA SER A 241 23.11 10.14 2.84
C SER A 241 23.34 10.38 1.34
N SER A 242 24.33 11.19 1.00
CA SER A 242 24.87 11.22 -0.37
C SER A 242 25.55 9.89 -0.71
N PRO A 243 25.69 9.53 -2.00
CA PRO A 243 26.45 8.35 -2.41
C PRO A 243 27.91 8.34 -1.93
N SER A 244 28.57 9.50 -1.81
CA SER A 244 29.90 9.61 -1.20
C SER A 244 29.92 9.37 0.32
N GLY A 245 28.77 9.50 1.02
CA GLY A 245 28.73 9.48 2.48
C GLY A 245 29.17 10.78 3.14
N ASP A 246 29.42 11.86 2.39
CA ASP A 246 29.93 13.12 2.93
C ASP A 246 28.82 14.03 3.46
N PHE A 247 27.61 13.85 2.96
CA PHE A 247 26.48 14.74 3.24
C PHE A 247 25.21 13.96 3.57
N VAL A 248 24.33 14.59 4.34
CA VAL A 248 22.96 14.14 4.59
C VAL A 248 21.98 15.16 4.06
N LEU A 249 21.09 14.75 3.18
CA LEU A 249 19.89 15.50 2.84
C LEU A 249 18.85 15.27 3.92
N ALA A 250 18.45 16.30 4.64
CA ALA A 250 17.48 16.25 5.71
C ALA A 250 16.29 17.18 5.43
N THR A 251 15.10 16.74 5.83
CA THR A 251 13.88 17.56 5.81
C THR A 251 13.37 17.71 7.22
N ASN A 252 13.16 18.94 7.68
CA ASN A 252 12.60 19.23 9.00
C ASN A 252 11.41 20.18 8.93
N LEU A 253 10.36 19.85 9.69
CA LEU A 253 9.15 20.65 9.80
C LEU A 253 9.40 21.93 10.59
N LYS A 254 8.58 22.95 10.31
CA LYS A 254 8.51 24.22 11.02
C LYS A 254 7.07 24.56 11.39
N LYS A 255 6.91 25.47 12.36
CA LYS A 255 5.63 26.13 12.61
C LYS A 255 5.36 27.23 11.56
N PRO A 256 4.08 27.64 11.37
CA PRO A 256 2.88 27.18 12.07
C PRO A 256 2.39 25.82 11.58
N PHE A 257 1.65 25.09 12.44
CA PHE A 257 0.95 23.87 12.05
C PHE A 257 -0.46 24.19 11.53
N SER A 258 -1.12 23.19 10.90
CA SER A 258 -2.49 23.31 10.40
C SER A 258 -3.40 22.32 11.11
N TYR A 259 -4.65 22.74 11.37
CA TYR A 259 -5.73 21.88 11.87
C TYR A 259 -6.59 21.25 10.75
N LEU A 260 -6.28 21.61 9.48
CA LEU A 260 -6.99 21.10 8.30
C LEU A 260 -6.16 20.14 7.46
N MET A 261 -4.84 20.18 7.65
CA MET A 261 -3.88 19.44 6.86
C MET A 261 -3.05 18.49 7.73
N THR A 262 -2.53 17.44 7.11
CA THR A 262 -1.56 16.56 7.77
C THR A 262 -0.17 17.19 7.78
N TYR A 263 0.73 16.65 8.62
CA TYR A 263 2.14 17.09 8.69
C TYR A 263 2.86 17.17 7.34
N ARG A 264 2.38 16.42 6.34
CA ARG A 264 2.94 16.40 4.98
C ARG A 264 2.80 17.74 4.25
N SER A 265 1.85 18.56 4.68
CA SER A 265 1.61 19.91 4.13
C SER A 265 2.19 21.03 5.00
N PHE A 266 2.76 20.72 6.17
CA PHE A 266 3.32 21.73 7.06
C PHE A 266 4.57 22.39 6.47
N PRO A 267 4.89 23.64 6.88
CA PRO A 267 6.12 24.32 6.47
C PRO A 267 7.35 23.49 6.83
N ARG A 268 8.34 23.48 5.94
CA ARG A 268 9.55 22.66 6.14
C ARG A 268 10.76 23.23 5.43
N ASN A 269 11.92 22.97 6.01
CA ASN A 269 13.19 23.15 5.36
C ASN A 269 13.68 21.83 4.76
N ILE A 270 14.23 21.90 3.56
CA ILE A 270 15.03 20.84 2.96
C ILE A 270 16.46 21.37 2.92
N ALA A 271 17.38 20.69 3.59
CA ALA A 271 18.76 21.13 3.72
C ALA A 271 19.72 19.95 3.58
N VAL A 272 20.90 20.24 3.06
CA VAL A 272 22.06 19.37 3.11
C VAL A 272 22.89 19.74 4.34
N GLN A 273 23.33 18.74 5.10
CA GLN A 273 24.25 18.86 6.21
C GLN A 273 25.51 18.05 5.96
N LYS A 274 26.68 18.65 6.18
CA LYS A 274 27.96 17.95 6.07
C LYS A 274 28.13 17.00 7.25
N ILE A 275 28.54 15.77 6.96
CA ILE A 275 28.83 14.75 7.98
C ILE A 275 30.30 14.30 7.96
N ASN A 276 30.99 14.44 6.82
CA ASN A 276 32.43 14.25 6.74
C ASN A 276 33.11 15.63 6.85
N PRO A 277 33.86 15.92 7.92
CA PRO A 277 34.54 17.22 8.11
C PRO A 277 35.51 17.60 6.98
N ASP A 278 36.09 16.58 6.32
CA ASP A 278 37.08 16.78 5.25
C ASP A 278 36.44 17.07 3.88
N ALA A 279 35.10 16.90 3.76
CA ALA A 279 34.40 17.20 2.53
C ALA A 279 34.39 18.70 2.22
N SER A 280 34.52 19.05 0.95
CA SER A 280 34.41 20.43 0.49
C SER A 280 32.97 20.92 0.50
N GLY A 281 32.73 22.14 0.91
CA GLY A 281 31.42 22.79 0.96
C GLY A 281 31.01 23.26 2.35
N PRO A 282 29.85 23.94 2.46
CA PRO A 282 29.38 24.50 3.72
C PRO A 282 28.92 23.37 4.69
N ASP A 283 28.95 23.67 5.99
CA ASP A 283 28.45 22.75 7.02
C ASP A 283 26.96 22.49 6.89
N SER A 284 26.21 23.48 6.40
CA SER A 284 24.79 23.33 6.06
C SER A 284 24.44 24.20 4.85
N PHE A 285 23.59 23.66 3.97
CA PHE A 285 23.06 24.33 2.79
C PHE A 285 21.56 24.14 2.69
N VAL A 286 20.77 25.22 2.67
CA VAL A 286 19.32 25.17 2.50
C VAL A 286 19.00 25.05 1.01
N VAL A 287 18.45 23.89 0.63
CA VAL A 287 17.97 23.60 -0.74
C VAL A 287 16.64 24.29 -1.01
N ALA A 288 15.73 24.25 -0.04
CA ALA A 288 14.42 24.88 -0.14
C ALA A 288 13.83 25.18 1.24
N ASP A 289 13.21 26.35 1.35
CA ASP A 289 12.31 26.73 2.44
C ASP A 289 10.87 26.69 1.91
N ILE A 290 10.09 25.70 2.37
CA ILE A 290 8.78 25.39 1.82
C ILE A 290 7.71 25.92 2.78
N PRO A 291 6.79 26.78 2.32
CA PRO A 291 5.67 27.26 3.12
C PRO A 291 4.60 26.16 3.30
N MET A 292 3.51 26.49 4.00
CA MET A 292 2.33 25.64 4.14
C MET A 292 1.72 25.31 2.76
N ASP A 293 1.48 24.02 2.49
CA ASP A 293 0.91 23.51 1.24
C ASP A 293 -0.64 23.47 1.31
N GLU A 294 -1.29 24.61 1.58
CA GLU A 294 -2.78 24.67 1.70
C GLU A 294 -3.51 25.02 0.40
N ASN A 295 -2.84 25.72 -0.53
CA ASN A 295 -3.48 26.29 -1.73
C ASN A 295 -3.20 25.47 -3.00
N ILE A 296 -3.00 24.18 -2.86
CA ILE A 296 -2.74 23.31 -4.01
C ILE A 296 -4.07 22.98 -4.69
N PRO A 297 -4.21 23.20 -6.03
CA PRO A 297 -5.39 22.78 -6.78
C PRO A 297 -5.69 21.29 -6.66
N ILE A 298 -6.95 20.87 -6.86
CA ILE A 298 -7.32 19.45 -6.91
C ILE A 298 -6.47 18.74 -7.97
N GLU A 299 -5.82 17.62 -7.57
CA GLU A 299 -4.84 16.90 -8.39
C GLU A 299 -3.66 17.74 -8.88
N GLY A 300 -3.46 18.92 -8.32
CA GLY A 300 -2.31 19.79 -8.56
C GLY A 300 -1.10 19.39 -7.73
N VAL A 301 -0.05 20.20 -7.86
CA VAL A 301 1.19 20.06 -7.10
C VAL A 301 1.68 21.43 -6.64
N ARG A 302 2.46 21.47 -5.55
CA ARG A 302 3.09 22.72 -5.15
C ARG A 302 4.14 23.19 -6.15
N THR A 303 4.43 24.48 -6.14
CA THR A 303 5.54 25.11 -6.87
C THR A 303 6.85 24.93 -6.11
N GLY A 304 7.97 25.22 -6.78
CA GLY A 304 9.31 25.07 -6.22
C GLY A 304 9.79 23.61 -6.16
N PRO A 305 10.92 23.35 -5.45
CA PRO A 305 11.54 22.04 -5.40
C PRO A 305 10.64 20.95 -4.82
N ARG A 306 10.43 19.86 -5.55
CA ARG A 306 9.68 18.66 -5.16
C ARG A 306 10.55 17.42 -5.35
N ASN A 307 10.37 16.42 -4.47
CA ASN A 307 11.08 15.15 -4.56
C ASN A 307 12.60 15.28 -4.59
N VAL A 308 13.13 16.21 -3.78
CA VAL A 308 14.57 16.43 -3.66
C VAL A 308 15.23 15.14 -3.20
N ASN A 309 16.26 14.71 -3.93
CA ASN A 309 16.97 13.45 -3.67
C ASN A 309 18.42 13.54 -4.21
N TRP A 310 19.22 12.56 -3.88
CA TRP A 310 20.54 12.37 -4.48
C TRP A 310 20.42 11.68 -5.85
N LYS A 311 21.26 12.11 -6.79
CA LYS A 311 21.51 11.38 -8.03
C LYS A 311 22.41 10.18 -7.71
N SER A 312 21.86 8.97 -7.72
CA SER A 312 22.54 7.74 -7.28
C SER A 312 23.89 7.48 -7.99
N SER A 313 24.04 7.93 -9.24
CA SER A 313 25.21 7.69 -10.07
C SER A 313 26.32 8.75 -9.91
N THR A 314 26.29 9.62 -8.90
CA THR A 314 27.27 10.66 -8.65
C THR A 314 27.50 10.83 -7.15
N GLU A 315 28.70 11.26 -6.75
CA GLU A 315 29.14 11.32 -5.36
C GLU A 315 28.20 12.17 -4.45
N ALA A 316 27.88 13.41 -4.87
CA ALA A 316 27.06 14.33 -4.11
C ALA A 316 26.35 15.34 -5.02
N THR A 317 25.43 14.88 -5.84
CA THR A 317 24.62 15.74 -6.72
C THR A 317 23.14 15.60 -6.35
N LEU A 318 22.50 16.72 -6.02
CA LEU A 318 21.05 16.78 -5.81
C LEU A 318 20.30 16.76 -7.15
N VAL A 319 19.10 16.17 -7.13
CA VAL A 319 18.12 16.22 -8.22
C VAL A 319 16.74 16.42 -7.63
N TRP A 320 15.91 17.24 -8.27
CA TRP A 320 14.51 17.47 -7.90
C TRP A 320 13.71 17.90 -9.12
N ASN A 321 12.40 17.96 -8.99
CA ASN A 321 11.53 18.47 -10.05
C ASN A 321 10.73 19.70 -9.61
N GLU A 322 10.47 20.58 -10.56
CA GLU A 322 9.71 21.82 -10.38
C GLU A 322 8.58 21.95 -11.42
N ALA A 323 7.42 22.43 -10.98
CA ALA A 323 6.28 22.64 -11.85
C ALA A 323 6.50 23.86 -12.78
N ARG A 324 6.17 23.72 -14.06
CA ARG A 324 6.23 24.78 -15.08
C ARG A 324 4.84 25.33 -15.44
N ASP A 325 3.77 24.71 -14.90
CA ASP A 325 2.37 25.11 -15.04
C ASP A 325 1.81 25.80 -13.78
N GLY A 326 2.69 26.30 -12.88
CA GLY A 326 2.27 26.86 -11.60
C GLY A 326 1.70 25.82 -10.63
N GLY A 327 1.81 24.52 -10.94
CA GLY A 327 1.24 23.42 -10.16
C GLY A 327 -0.24 23.13 -10.45
N ASP A 328 -0.88 23.92 -11.31
CA ASP A 328 -2.28 23.70 -11.71
C ASP A 328 -2.36 22.78 -12.94
N PRO A 329 -2.98 21.60 -12.80
CA PRO A 329 -3.11 20.65 -13.90
C PRO A 329 -4.01 21.15 -15.05
N ASN A 330 -4.80 22.22 -14.85
CA ASN A 330 -5.67 22.80 -15.88
C ASN A 330 -4.96 23.83 -16.76
N VAL A 331 -3.75 24.25 -16.37
CA VAL A 331 -2.94 25.16 -17.20
C VAL A 331 -2.32 24.36 -18.34
N ASP A 332 -2.55 24.81 -19.57
CA ASP A 332 -1.93 24.23 -20.76
C ASP A 332 -0.48 24.73 -20.90
N THR A 333 0.45 23.79 -21.07
CA THR A 333 1.88 24.07 -21.23
C THR A 333 2.58 22.94 -21.97
N PRO A 334 3.58 23.23 -22.81
CA PRO A 334 4.31 22.19 -23.53
C PRO A 334 5.13 21.28 -22.62
N PHE A 335 5.53 21.75 -21.42
CA PHE A 335 6.26 20.98 -20.41
C PHE A 335 5.68 21.29 -19.04
N ARG A 336 5.15 20.28 -18.37
CA ARG A 336 4.55 20.45 -17.05
C ARG A 336 5.56 20.50 -15.92
N ASP A 337 6.69 19.79 -16.05
CA ASP A 337 7.76 19.79 -15.05
C ASP A 337 9.14 19.88 -15.69
N ALA A 338 10.09 20.38 -14.92
CA ALA A 338 11.53 20.28 -15.21
C ALA A 338 12.25 19.59 -14.05
N TYR A 339 13.24 18.76 -14.38
CA TYR A 339 14.19 18.27 -13.40
C TYR A 339 15.36 19.22 -13.30
N MET A 340 15.69 19.57 -12.05
CA MET A 340 16.79 20.46 -11.68
C MET A 340 17.88 19.67 -10.99
N THR A 341 19.12 20.17 -11.06
CA THR A 341 20.28 19.52 -10.43
C THR A 341 21.23 20.53 -9.83
N LEU A 342 21.91 20.14 -8.74
CA LEU A 342 22.93 20.94 -8.05
C LEU A 342 23.98 20.01 -7.43
N ALA A 343 25.23 20.13 -7.85
CA ALA A 343 26.33 19.35 -7.33
C ALA A 343 27.01 20.03 -6.13
N ALA A 344 27.64 19.23 -5.26
CA ALA A 344 28.58 19.77 -4.26
C ALA A 344 29.71 20.52 -4.98
N PRO A 345 30.24 21.58 -4.35
CA PRO A 345 30.02 22.08 -3.00
C PRO A 345 28.82 23.03 -2.83
N PHE A 346 27.79 22.97 -3.69
CA PHE A 346 26.51 23.69 -3.62
C PHE A 346 26.65 25.22 -3.70
N ASN A 347 27.73 25.73 -4.30
CA ASN A 347 28.02 27.15 -4.47
C ASN A 347 27.62 27.76 -5.82
N GLU A 348 27.09 26.89 -6.71
CA GLU A 348 26.54 27.30 -8.00
C GLU A 348 25.00 27.43 -7.95
N SER A 349 24.43 28.08 -8.98
CA SER A 349 22.98 28.07 -9.16
C SER A 349 22.52 26.72 -9.68
N PRO A 350 21.32 26.25 -9.25
CA PRO A 350 20.73 25.05 -9.83
C PRO A 350 20.62 25.11 -11.34
N ARG A 351 20.89 24.01 -12.01
CA ARG A 351 20.80 23.89 -13.47
C ARG A 351 19.62 22.99 -13.85
N GLU A 352 18.95 23.32 -14.94
CA GLU A 352 17.95 22.46 -15.53
C GLU A 352 18.64 21.24 -16.16
N LEU A 353 18.25 20.04 -15.69
CA LEU A 353 18.76 18.78 -16.22
C LEU A 353 18.00 18.36 -17.48
N LEU A 354 16.65 18.38 -17.41
CA LEU A 354 15.77 18.08 -18.53
C LEU A 354 14.32 18.49 -18.20
N LYS A 355 13.48 18.61 -19.24
CA LYS A 355 12.05 18.89 -19.14
C LYS A 355 11.23 17.66 -19.47
N VAL A 356 10.05 17.58 -18.90
CA VAL A 356 9.09 16.51 -19.17
C VAL A 356 7.71 17.08 -19.55
N GLN A 357 7.09 16.48 -20.56
CA GLN A 357 5.84 16.97 -21.15
C GLN A 357 4.67 16.86 -20.17
N HIS A 358 4.59 15.73 -19.43
CA HIS A 358 3.56 15.50 -18.44
C HIS A 358 4.12 15.61 -17.03
N ARG A 359 3.26 15.44 -16.02
CA ARG A 359 3.69 15.51 -14.61
C ARG A 359 4.79 14.50 -14.30
N ALA A 360 5.91 14.94 -13.75
CA ALA A 360 7.00 14.08 -13.32
C ALA A 360 6.55 13.14 -12.21
N TYR A 361 6.71 11.83 -12.45
CA TYR A 361 6.30 10.76 -11.53
C TYR A 361 7.51 10.05 -10.91
N GLY A 362 8.68 10.12 -11.55
CA GLY A 362 9.93 9.58 -11.05
C GLY A 362 11.09 9.77 -12.01
N ILE A 363 12.29 9.67 -11.46
CA ILE A 363 13.55 9.58 -12.20
C ILE A 363 14.33 8.38 -11.66
N SER A 364 14.96 7.60 -12.55
CA SER A 364 15.81 6.49 -12.17
C SER A 364 17.17 6.59 -12.85
N PHE A 365 18.19 6.11 -12.17
CA PHE A 365 19.59 6.25 -12.55
C PHE A 365 20.17 4.91 -12.97
N PHE A 366 21.23 4.99 -13.76
CA PHE A 366 22.05 3.88 -14.19
C PHE A 366 23.44 3.99 -13.58
N ALA A 367 24.24 2.94 -13.70
CA ALA A 367 25.66 3.00 -13.34
C ALA A 367 26.41 4.06 -14.20
N ASP A 368 26.01 4.22 -15.46
CA ASP A 368 26.46 5.31 -16.31
C ASP A 368 25.72 6.62 -15.92
N PRO A 369 26.42 7.63 -15.39
CA PRO A 369 25.80 8.88 -14.95
C PRO A 369 25.22 9.74 -16.09
N SER A 370 25.53 9.43 -17.33
CA SER A 370 24.95 10.08 -18.50
C SER A 370 23.55 9.58 -18.86
N MET A 371 23.15 8.44 -18.33
CA MET A 371 21.88 7.81 -18.64
C MET A 371 20.88 7.99 -17.48
N VAL A 372 19.65 8.39 -17.80
CA VAL A 372 18.56 8.44 -16.85
C VAL A 372 17.25 8.04 -17.52
N THR A 373 16.31 7.48 -16.73
CA THR A 373 14.93 7.38 -17.18
C THR A 373 14.04 8.32 -16.39
N THR A 374 13.08 8.94 -17.08
CA THR A 374 12.00 9.68 -16.42
C THR A 374 10.68 8.96 -16.64
N THR A 375 9.88 8.87 -15.58
CA THR A 375 8.48 8.43 -15.67
C THR A 375 7.58 9.65 -15.54
N GLN A 376 6.64 9.79 -16.45
CA GLN A 376 5.68 10.88 -16.55
C GLN A 376 4.26 10.32 -16.52
N TYR A 377 3.33 11.10 -16.02
CA TYR A 377 1.92 10.74 -15.95
C TYR A 377 1.03 11.83 -16.53
N ASP A 378 0.25 11.46 -17.53
CA ASP A 378 -0.85 12.26 -18.09
C ASP A 378 -2.15 11.85 -17.37
N ARG A 379 -2.68 12.75 -16.54
CA ARG A 379 -3.85 12.47 -15.70
C ARG A 379 -5.14 12.30 -16.52
N ASP A 380 -5.26 13.05 -17.64
CA ASP A 380 -6.52 13.09 -18.41
C ASP A 380 -6.67 11.82 -19.25
N ARG A 381 -5.59 11.36 -19.84
CA ARG A 381 -5.54 10.07 -20.54
C ARG A 381 -5.33 8.88 -19.62
N ARG A 382 -4.99 9.10 -18.35
CA ARG A 382 -4.48 8.05 -17.42
C ARG A 382 -3.34 7.27 -18.06
N TRP A 383 -2.36 7.99 -18.60
CA TRP A 383 -1.29 7.47 -19.42
C TRP A 383 0.06 7.59 -18.72
N VAL A 384 0.82 6.52 -18.70
CA VAL A 384 2.18 6.50 -18.17
C VAL A 384 3.17 6.37 -19.31
N ARG A 385 4.21 7.18 -19.24
CA ARG A 385 5.32 7.20 -20.19
C ARG A 385 6.63 7.15 -19.42
N THR A 386 7.51 6.17 -19.76
CA THR A 386 8.88 6.12 -19.25
C THR A 386 9.81 6.34 -20.43
N LEU A 387 10.63 7.38 -20.35
CA LEU A 387 11.56 7.80 -21.39
C LEU A 387 12.99 7.65 -20.92
N LEU A 388 13.85 7.10 -21.77
CA LEU A 388 15.30 7.03 -21.59
C LEU A 388 15.93 8.28 -22.20
N HIS A 389 16.76 8.97 -21.43
CA HIS A 389 17.50 10.16 -21.85
C HIS A 389 18.99 9.90 -21.79
N ASP A 390 19.72 10.42 -22.77
CA ASP A 390 21.17 10.55 -22.77
C ASP A 390 21.50 12.03 -22.46
N LEU A 391 22.06 12.27 -21.28
CA LEU A 391 22.40 13.60 -20.81
C LEU A 391 23.60 14.23 -21.52
N GLN A 392 24.41 13.44 -22.25
CA GLN A 392 25.47 13.96 -23.11
C GLN A 392 24.93 14.49 -24.44
N LEU A 393 23.72 14.07 -24.81
CA LEU A 393 23.02 14.47 -26.02
C LEU A 393 21.69 15.15 -25.68
N PRO A 394 21.69 16.32 -25.01
CA PRO A 394 20.48 16.93 -24.42
C PRO A 394 19.40 17.30 -25.46
N ASN A 395 19.77 17.46 -26.74
CA ASN A 395 18.83 17.73 -27.84
C ASN A 395 18.37 16.47 -28.58
N SER A 396 18.78 15.28 -28.16
CA SER A 396 18.33 14.03 -28.77
C SER A 396 16.88 13.74 -28.33
N THR A 397 16.12 13.09 -29.21
CA THR A 397 14.77 12.63 -28.86
C THR A 397 14.88 11.48 -27.86
N PRO A 398 14.25 11.61 -26.66
CA PRO A 398 14.28 10.53 -25.68
C PRO A 398 13.59 9.26 -26.20
N LYS A 399 14.13 8.09 -25.85
CA LYS A 399 13.60 6.80 -26.29
C LYS A 399 12.48 6.30 -25.36
N PRO A 400 11.32 5.89 -25.88
CA PRO A 400 10.22 5.38 -25.06
C PRO A 400 10.50 3.93 -24.62
N LEU A 401 10.70 3.69 -23.32
CA LEU A 401 10.75 2.36 -22.72
C LEU A 401 9.36 1.85 -22.35
N THR A 402 8.42 2.75 -22.04
CA THR A 402 7.03 2.46 -21.76
C THR A 402 6.19 3.64 -22.25
N ASP A 403 5.09 3.37 -22.97
CA ASP A 403 4.14 4.40 -23.41
C ASP A 403 2.75 3.76 -23.54
N ARG A 404 1.92 3.82 -22.48
CA ARG A 404 0.66 3.11 -22.39
C ARG A 404 -0.33 3.72 -21.39
N SER A 405 -1.60 3.33 -21.51
CA SER A 405 -2.54 3.56 -20.41
C SER A 405 -2.06 2.85 -19.13
N ILE A 406 -2.13 3.51 -17.99
CA ILE A 406 -1.85 2.87 -16.68
C ILE A 406 -2.83 1.72 -16.39
N ARG A 407 -3.99 1.72 -17.04
CA ARG A 407 -5.01 0.66 -16.95
C ARG A 407 -4.77 -0.50 -17.91
N ASP A 408 -3.93 -0.34 -18.93
CA ASP A 408 -3.57 -1.42 -19.86
C ASP A 408 -2.60 -2.41 -19.20
N ARG A 409 -3.14 -3.48 -18.64
CA ARG A 409 -2.38 -4.53 -17.97
C ARG A 409 -1.76 -5.52 -18.95
N TYR A 410 -2.41 -5.74 -20.10
CA TYR A 410 -1.91 -6.68 -21.11
C TYR A 410 -0.70 -6.12 -21.85
N GLY A 411 -0.67 -4.79 -22.05
CA GLY A 411 0.46 -4.07 -22.61
C GLY A 411 1.53 -3.67 -21.60
N ASP A 412 1.44 -4.14 -20.33
CA ASP A 412 2.41 -3.77 -19.31
C ASP A 412 3.75 -4.52 -19.50
N PRO A 413 4.84 -3.82 -19.87
CA PRO A 413 6.14 -4.44 -20.06
C PRO A 413 6.85 -4.78 -18.74
N GLY A 414 6.20 -4.57 -17.61
CA GLY A 414 6.78 -4.72 -16.28
C GLY A 414 7.69 -3.57 -15.86
N SER A 415 8.20 -3.66 -14.65
CA SER A 415 9.09 -2.67 -14.05
C SER A 415 10.56 -3.01 -14.30
N VAL A 416 11.39 -1.97 -14.47
CA VAL A 416 12.84 -2.14 -14.52
C VAL A 416 13.32 -2.68 -13.17
N VAL A 417 14.13 -3.71 -13.19
CA VAL A 417 14.73 -4.28 -11.98
C VAL A 417 15.76 -3.31 -11.43
N SER A 418 15.63 -2.94 -10.18
CA SER A 418 16.57 -2.08 -9.46
C SER A 418 17.44 -2.91 -8.51
N VAL A 419 18.68 -2.51 -8.38
CA VAL A 419 19.64 -3.06 -7.40
C VAL A 419 20.29 -1.91 -6.63
N LEU A 420 20.86 -2.22 -5.49
CA LEU A 420 21.69 -1.27 -4.76
C LEU A 420 23.09 -1.31 -5.35
N ASP A 421 23.67 -0.14 -5.58
CA ASP A 421 25.09 -0.01 -5.92
C ASP A 421 25.98 -0.21 -4.68
N ASP A 422 27.28 -0.06 -4.85
CA ASP A 422 28.26 -0.23 -3.77
C ASP A 422 28.14 0.83 -2.65
N THR A 423 27.36 1.88 -2.87
CA THR A 423 27.07 2.94 -1.91
C THR A 423 25.71 2.79 -1.23
N GLY A 424 24.95 1.76 -1.59
CA GLY A 424 23.60 1.51 -1.07
C GLY A 424 22.51 2.33 -1.77
N HIS A 425 22.80 2.95 -2.90
CA HIS A 425 21.82 3.74 -3.65
C HIS A 425 21.21 2.92 -4.80
N PRO A 426 19.91 3.12 -5.10
CA PRO A 426 19.24 2.34 -6.13
C PRO A 426 19.65 2.78 -7.53
N ILE A 427 20.05 1.82 -8.36
CA ILE A 427 20.29 1.98 -9.80
C ILE A 427 19.55 0.90 -10.57
N ALA A 428 19.32 1.12 -11.87
CA ALA A 428 18.79 0.09 -12.76
C ALA A 428 19.78 -1.06 -12.87
N LYS A 429 19.31 -2.30 -12.77
CA LYS A 429 20.13 -3.50 -13.06
C LYS A 429 20.41 -3.53 -14.56
N GLN A 430 21.66 -3.31 -14.92
CA GLN A 430 22.13 -3.21 -16.30
C GLN A 430 23.30 -4.16 -16.57
N ASP A 431 23.33 -4.73 -17.77
CA ASP A 431 24.42 -5.53 -18.31
C ASP A 431 24.71 -5.09 -19.75
N GLY A 432 25.78 -4.36 -19.94
CA GLY A 432 26.07 -3.73 -21.23
C GLY A 432 24.91 -2.83 -21.66
N ASP A 433 24.33 -3.10 -22.82
CA ASP A 433 23.19 -2.36 -23.34
C ASP A 433 21.81 -2.88 -22.87
N TRP A 434 21.77 -3.88 -21.99
CA TRP A 434 20.55 -4.54 -21.58
C TRP A 434 20.16 -4.21 -20.15
N ILE A 435 18.85 -3.97 -19.93
CA ILE A 435 18.21 -3.89 -18.60
C ILE A 435 17.24 -5.05 -18.43
N TYR A 436 16.95 -5.40 -17.18
CA TYR A 436 15.96 -6.43 -16.86
C TYR A 436 14.63 -5.82 -16.46
N ARG A 437 13.55 -6.50 -16.82
CA ARG A 437 12.18 -6.13 -16.44
C ARG A 437 11.46 -7.34 -15.89
N THR A 438 10.68 -7.13 -14.83
CA THR A 438 9.79 -8.15 -14.26
C THR A 438 8.36 -7.63 -14.18
N GLY A 439 7.39 -8.48 -14.41
CA GLY A 439 5.99 -8.05 -14.40
C GLY A 439 5.02 -9.18 -14.07
N ALA A 440 3.79 -8.80 -13.80
CA ALA A 440 2.70 -9.72 -13.50
C ALA A 440 2.25 -10.54 -14.72
N GLY A 441 2.51 -10.05 -15.94
CA GLY A 441 2.19 -10.75 -17.19
C GLY A 441 0.70 -11.02 -17.35
N ALA A 442 -0.14 -10.00 -17.16
CA ALA A 442 -1.59 -10.14 -17.30
C ALA A 442 -1.97 -10.64 -18.70
N SER A 443 -2.96 -11.52 -18.76
CA SER A 443 -3.47 -12.11 -19.99
C SER A 443 -4.94 -12.50 -19.86
N SER A 444 -5.54 -12.93 -20.97
CA SER A 444 -6.91 -13.44 -20.97
C SER A 444 -7.12 -14.74 -20.16
N LYS A 445 -6.04 -15.35 -19.68
CA LYS A 445 -6.05 -16.55 -18.79
C LYS A 445 -5.72 -16.19 -17.33
N GLY A 446 -5.48 -14.92 -17.04
CA GLY A 446 -4.95 -14.41 -15.78
C GLY A 446 -3.48 -14.05 -15.86
N ASN A 447 -2.89 -13.70 -14.73
CA ASN A 447 -1.50 -13.28 -14.64
C ASN A 447 -0.54 -14.48 -14.79
N LEU A 448 0.45 -14.33 -15.65
CA LEU A 448 1.57 -15.25 -15.85
C LEU A 448 2.88 -14.44 -15.73
N PRO A 449 3.42 -14.29 -14.52
CA PRO A 449 4.60 -13.47 -14.26
C PRO A 449 5.80 -13.83 -15.13
N PHE A 450 6.65 -12.84 -15.39
CA PHE A 450 7.75 -12.99 -16.31
C PHE A 450 8.99 -12.19 -15.90
N ILE A 451 10.11 -12.53 -16.54
CA ILE A 451 11.31 -11.69 -16.63
C ILE A 451 11.70 -11.54 -18.10
N ASP A 452 11.94 -10.29 -18.48
CA ASP A 452 12.44 -9.88 -19.80
C ASP A 452 13.77 -9.15 -19.65
N ARG A 453 14.53 -9.08 -20.74
CA ARG A 453 15.57 -8.06 -20.91
C ARG A 453 15.20 -7.13 -22.07
N GLN A 454 15.54 -5.87 -21.93
CA GLN A 454 15.31 -4.85 -22.95
C GLN A 454 16.61 -4.14 -23.31
N ASN A 455 16.91 -4.05 -24.60
CA ASN A 455 18.09 -3.36 -25.11
C ASN A 455 17.84 -1.84 -25.14
N LEU A 456 18.73 -1.05 -24.53
CA LEU A 456 18.59 0.41 -24.44
C LEU A 456 18.91 1.14 -25.75
N LYS A 457 19.62 0.48 -26.69
CA LYS A 457 19.95 1.05 -28.01
C LYS A 457 18.88 0.76 -29.04
N THR A 458 18.46 -0.50 -29.17
CA THR A 458 17.50 -0.96 -30.18
C THR A 458 16.07 -0.93 -29.70
N LEU A 459 15.83 -0.88 -28.38
CA LEU A 459 14.53 -1.04 -27.68
C LEU A 459 13.94 -2.45 -27.83
N GLU A 460 14.65 -3.37 -28.42
CA GLU A 460 14.23 -4.77 -28.53
C GLU A 460 14.04 -5.40 -27.14
N THR A 461 12.97 -6.16 -27.00
CA THR A 461 12.66 -6.88 -25.76
C THR A 461 12.68 -8.38 -26.00
N GLU A 462 13.44 -9.10 -25.18
CA GLU A 462 13.55 -10.55 -25.22
C GLU A 462 12.98 -11.16 -23.95
N ARG A 463 12.06 -12.13 -24.10
CA ARG A 463 11.49 -12.91 -22.99
C ARG A 463 12.50 -13.94 -22.53
N LEU A 464 13.06 -13.77 -21.31
CA LEU A 464 13.98 -14.74 -20.73
C LEU A 464 13.24 -15.91 -20.07
N TRP A 465 12.13 -15.61 -19.40
CA TRP A 465 11.32 -16.64 -18.76
C TRP A 465 9.90 -16.12 -18.51
N ARG A 466 8.94 -17.03 -18.49
CA ARG A 466 7.54 -16.79 -18.12
C ARG A 466 6.99 -17.94 -17.29
N CYS A 467 6.18 -17.63 -16.29
CA CYS A 467 5.45 -18.61 -15.50
C CYS A 467 4.56 -19.50 -16.39
N ALA A 468 4.56 -20.80 -16.14
CA ALA A 468 3.69 -21.74 -16.83
C ALA A 468 2.21 -21.61 -16.37
N GLU A 469 1.27 -22.01 -17.24
CA GLU A 469 -0.14 -22.09 -16.88
C GLU A 469 -0.35 -23.12 -15.74
N GLY A 470 -1.37 -22.91 -14.91
CA GLY A 470 -1.67 -23.76 -13.75
C GLY A 470 -0.81 -23.46 -12.50
N ARG A 471 0.14 -22.55 -12.62
CA ARG A 471 1.01 -22.08 -11.54
C ARG A 471 1.00 -20.57 -11.45
N TYR A 472 1.52 -20.05 -10.34
CA TYR A 472 1.81 -18.64 -10.18
C TYR A 472 3.19 -18.49 -9.55
N ASP A 473 4.18 -18.26 -10.39
CA ASP A 473 5.57 -18.14 -9.99
C ASP A 473 6.02 -16.68 -10.24
N SER A 474 6.13 -15.87 -9.20
CA SER A 474 6.59 -14.48 -9.31
C SER A 474 8.11 -14.40 -9.16
N VAL A 475 8.77 -13.58 -9.97
CA VAL A 475 10.21 -13.30 -9.85
C VAL A 475 10.44 -12.36 -8.66
N VAL A 476 11.25 -12.79 -7.71
CA VAL A 476 11.59 -12.05 -6.48
C VAL A 476 12.91 -11.32 -6.62
N ALA A 477 13.91 -11.97 -7.21
CA ALA A 477 15.24 -11.41 -7.37
C ALA A 477 15.99 -12.04 -8.54
N ILE A 478 16.98 -11.32 -9.04
CA ILE A 478 18.03 -11.85 -9.90
C ILE A 478 19.26 -12.10 -9.02
N VAL A 479 19.78 -13.30 -9.05
CA VAL A 479 21.05 -13.65 -8.39
C VAL A 479 22.19 -13.18 -9.28
N LYS A 480 23.32 -12.82 -8.70
CA LYS A 480 24.53 -12.48 -9.46
C LYS A 480 24.91 -13.67 -10.34
N SER A 481 24.90 -13.48 -11.65
CA SER A 481 25.17 -14.52 -12.65
C SER A 481 26.30 -14.06 -13.55
N GLY A 482 27.15 -14.99 -13.96
CA GLY A 482 28.19 -14.76 -14.97
C GLY A 482 27.65 -14.77 -16.41
N ASN A 483 26.41 -15.22 -16.63
CA ASN A 483 25.76 -15.28 -17.94
C ASN A 483 24.48 -14.43 -17.95
N PHE A 484 24.54 -13.28 -18.60
CA PHE A 484 23.47 -12.28 -18.61
C PHE A 484 22.30 -12.65 -19.52
N ASP A 485 22.49 -13.58 -20.44
CA ASP A 485 21.43 -14.06 -21.34
C ASP A 485 20.48 -15.01 -20.62
N LYS A 486 20.96 -15.70 -19.61
CA LYS A 486 20.22 -16.71 -18.84
C LYS A 486 20.55 -16.60 -17.36
N PRO A 487 20.03 -15.58 -16.68
CA PRO A 487 20.33 -15.34 -15.26
C PRO A 487 19.78 -16.44 -14.36
N ILE A 488 20.40 -16.58 -13.19
CA ILE A 488 19.80 -17.30 -12.07
C ILE A 488 18.81 -16.34 -11.39
N ILE A 489 17.58 -16.80 -11.19
CA ILE A 489 16.52 -16.03 -10.55
C ILE A 489 15.96 -16.74 -9.31
N ILE A 490 15.46 -15.95 -8.36
CA ILE A 490 14.66 -16.47 -7.24
C ILE A 490 13.19 -16.22 -7.57
N THR A 491 12.38 -17.25 -7.47
CA THR A 491 10.91 -17.17 -7.66
C THR A 491 10.18 -17.56 -6.38
N ASN A 492 9.04 -16.90 -6.14
CA ASN A 492 8.04 -17.37 -5.18
C ASN A 492 6.96 -18.10 -5.96
N SER A 493 6.82 -19.40 -5.74
CA SER A 493 6.07 -20.34 -6.54
C SER A 493 4.91 -20.92 -5.75
N GLU A 494 3.71 -20.88 -6.32
CA GLU A 494 2.48 -21.43 -5.73
C GLU A 494 1.55 -22.02 -6.79
N THR A 495 0.63 -22.87 -6.32
CA THR A 495 -0.53 -23.36 -7.12
C THR A 495 -1.81 -23.17 -6.30
N PRO A 496 -3.01 -23.41 -6.84
CA PRO A 496 -4.23 -23.32 -6.03
C PRO A 496 -4.21 -24.17 -4.75
N THR A 497 -3.44 -25.27 -4.75
CA THR A 497 -3.36 -26.25 -3.66
C THR A 497 -1.99 -26.36 -3.00
N THR A 498 -0.94 -25.77 -3.58
CA THR A 498 0.43 -25.77 -3.01
C THR A 498 0.77 -24.38 -2.48
N PRO A 499 1.15 -24.25 -1.19
CA PRO A 499 1.47 -22.96 -0.59
C PRO A 499 2.71 -22.33 -1.24
N PRO A 500 2.86 -20.99 -1.16
CA PRO A 500 4.01 -20.31 -1.72
C PRO A 500 5.30 -20.73 -1.03
N ASN A 501 6.26 -21.12 -1.86
CA ASN A 501 7.61 -21.46 -1.48
C ASN A 501 8.61 -20.82 -2.45
N TYR A 502 9.83 -20.64 -1.99
CA TYR A 502 10.87 -19.96 -2.77
C TYR A 502 11.77 -20.99 -3.44
N PHE A 503 12.12 -20.70 -4.69
CA PHE A 503 12.95 -21.55 -5.54
C PHE A 503 14.03 -20.72 -6.21
N GLN A 504 15.22 -21.27 -6.31
CA GLN A 504 16.25 -20.82 -7.23
C GLN A 504 16.05 -21.51 -8.58
N ARG A 505 15.98 -20.73 -9.64
CA ARG A 505 15.90 -21.21 -11.02
C ARG A 505 17.12 -20.75 -11.79
N ASP A 506 17.85 -21.67 -12.35
CA ASP A 506 18.89 -21.37 -13.34
C ASP A 506 18.26 -21.44 -14.74
N LEU A 507 18.23 -20.31 -15.45
CA LEU A 507 17.64 -20.26 -16.79
C LEU A 507 18.57 -20.85 -17.87
N ASN A 508 19.82 -21.19 -17.52
CA ASN A 508 20.77 -21.80 -18.44
C ASN A 508 20.54 -23.31 -18.56
N ASP A 509 20.51 -24.02 -17.44
CA ASP A 509 20.34 -25.49 -17.39
C ASP A 509 18.89 -25.91 -17.04
N GLN A 510 18.01 -24.93 -16.79
CA GLN A 510 16.61 -25.12 -16.41
C GLN A 510 16.41 -25.82 -15.04
N SER A 511 17.44 -25.87 -14.21
CA SER A 511 17.33 -26.41 -12.86
C SER A 511 16.39 -25.57 -11.99
N ASN A 512 15.74 -26.22 -11.03
CA ASN A 512 14.78 -25.58 -10.12
C ASN A 512 14.93 -26.19 -8.73
N ILE A 513 15.61 -25.48 -7.83
CA ILE A 513 15.96 -25.96 -6.49
C ILE A 513 15.11 -25.24 -5.45
N ALA A 514 14.45 -25.98 -4.56
CA ALA A 514 13.67 -25.42 -3.47
C ALA A 514 14.59 -24.78 -2.42
N LEU A 515 14.32 -23.50 -2.09
CA LEU A 515 14.96 -22.78 -0.98
C LEU A 515 14.14 -22.85 0.30
N THR A 516 12.84 -23.16 0.20
CA THR A 516 11.94 -23.32 1.35
C THR A 516 10.93 -24.43 1.10
N SER A 517 10.40 -24.99 2.20
CA SER A 517 9.37 -26.04 2.20
C SER A 517 8.29 -25.73 3.22
N PHE A 518 7.71 -24.53 3.19
CA PHE A 518 6.64 -24.15 4.12
C PHE A 518 5.40 -25.02 3.94
N PRO A 519 4.85 -25.56 5.02
CA PRO A 519 3.65 -26.40 4.96
C PRO A 519 2.40 -25.56 4.62
N ASP A 520 1.35 -26.26 4.18
CA ASP A 520 0.04 -25.66 4.04
C ASP A 520 -0.55 -25.32 5.41
N PRO A 521 -0.81 -24.02 5.72
CA PRO A 521 -1.38 -23.64 7.01
C PRO A 521 -2.87 -24.02 7.16
N THR A 522 -3.57 -24.31 6.06
CA THR A 522 -5.03 -24.52 6.03
C THR A 522 -5.42 -25.69 5.11
N PRO A 523 -4.96 -26.93 5.38
CA PRO A 523 -5.22 -28.07 4.50
C PRO A 523 -6.70 -28.40 4.36
N GLN A 524 -7.54 -28.04 5.34
CA GLN A 524 -8.98 -28.28 5.35
C GLN A 524 -9.76 -27.55 4.23
N ILE A 525 -9.16 -26.53 3.60
CA ILE A 525 -9.82 -25.79 2.49
C ILE A 525 -9.30 -26.21 1.10
N ARG A 526 -8.47 -27.25 0.97
CA ARG A 526 -7.87 -27.63 -0.34
C ARG A 526 -8.85 -28.21 -1.35
N GLY A 527 -9.99 -28.69 -0.92
CA GLY A 527 -11.06 -29.16 -1.82
C GLY A 527 -11.88 -28.05 -2.49
N ILE A 528 -11.68 -26.78 -2.12
CA ILE A 528 -12.40 -25.64 -2.71
C ILE A 528 -12.08 -25.53 -4.19
N LYS A 529 -13.14 -25.53 -5.01
CA LYS A 529 -13.03 -25.33 -6.46
C LYS A 529 -12.91 -23.84 -6.76
N LYS A 530 -11.99 -23.49 -7.66
CA LYS A 530 -11.70 -22.11 -8.06
C LYS A 530 -11.57 -22.04 -9.57
N GLN A 531 -12.32 -21.16 -10.22
CA GLN A 531 -12.24 -20.95 -11.65
C GLN A 531 -12.46 -19.48 -12.04
N LEU A 532 -11.76 -19.02 -13.07
CA LEU A 532 -12.03 -17.77 -13.74
C LEU A 532 -13.27 -17.92 -14.63
N VAL A 533 -14.29 -17.10 -14.40
CA VAL A 533 -15.49 -17.05 -15.25
C VAL A 533 -15.53 -15.72 -16.00
N LYS A 534 -15.98 -15.79 -17.26
CA LYS A 534 -16.13 -14.64 -18.15
C LYS A 534 -17.60 -14.52 -18.56
N TYR A 535 -18.08 -13.29 -18.63
CA TYR A 535 -19.45 -12.97 -18.99
C TYR A 535 -19.50 -11.54 -19.56
N GLU A 536 -20.66 -11.10 -19.99
CA GLU A 536 -20.83 -9.77 -20.59
C GLU A 536 -21.93 -9.01 -19.87
N ARG A 537 -21.74 -7.72 -19.75
CA ARG A 537 -22.77 -6.76 -19.36
C ARG A 537 -23.75 -6.56 -20.51
N SER A 538 -24.95 -6.10 -20.23
CA SER A 538 -26.03 -5.89 -21.22
C SER A 538 -25.66 -5.01 -22.40
N ASP A 539 -24.69 -4.12 -22.21
CA ASP A 539 -24.14 -3.24 -23.25
C ASP A 539 -22.94 -3.83 -24.01
N GLY A 540 -22.64 -5.12 -23.82
CA GLY A 540 -21.56 -5.82 -24.48
C GLY A 540 -20.17 -5.62 -23.85
N VAL A 541 -20.06 -4.99 -22.68
CA VAL A 541 -18.78 -4.85 -21.97
C VAL A 541 -18.37 -6.21 -21.37
N PRO A 542 -17.19 -6.75 -21.75
CA PRO A 542 -16.71 -8.00 -21.17
C PRO A 542 -16.37 -7.87 -19.69
N LEU A 543 -16.84 -8.79 -18.89
CA LEU A 543 -16.65 -8.87 -17.45
C LEU A 543 -16.02 -10.20 -17.06
N SER A 544 -15.49 -10.25 -15.83
CA SER A 544 -14.95 -11.48 -15.25
C SER A 544 -15.11 -11.51 -13.74
N ALA A 545 -15.05 -12.71 -13.17
CA ALA A 545 -14.97 -12.95 -11.74
C ALA A 545 -14.17 -14.24 -11.47
N THR A 546 -13.72 -14.43 -10.25
CA THR A 546 -13.28 -15.74 -9.78
C THR A 546 -14.46 -16.41 -9.06
N LEU A 547 -14.98 -17.47 -9.63
CA LEU A 547 -16.01 -18.29 -8.99
C LEU A 547 -15.33 -19.28 -8.04
N TYR A 548 -15.75 -19.24 -6.78
CA TYR A 548 -15.37 -20.21 -5.76
C TYR A 548 -16.60 -21.05 -5.37
N LEU A 549 -16.38 -22.38 -5.23
CA LEU A 549 -17.39 -23.32 -4.76
C LEU A 549 -16.87 -24.10 -3.54
N PRO A 550 -17.74 -24.45 -2.58
CA PRO A 550 -17.38 -25.25 -1.42
C PRO A 550 -16.64 -26.54 -1.77
N ALA A 551 -15.81 -27.04 -0.85
CA ALA A 551 -15.04 -28.26 -1.08
C ALA A 551 -15.91 -29.51 -1.34
N ASP A 552 -17.09 -29.54 -0.73
CA ASP A 552 -18.09 -30.62 -0.84
C ASP A 552 -19.17 -30.35 -1.89
N TYR A 553 -18.98 -29.35 -2.76
CA TYR A 553 -19.95 -28.98 -3.79
C TYR A 553 -20.24 -30.15 -4.72
N LYS A 554 -21.54 -30.45 -4.86
CA LYS A 554 -22.07 -31.45 -5.81
C LYS A 554 -22.60 -30.72 -7.05
N GLU A 555 -22.16 -31.17 -8.21
CA GLU A 555 -22.60 -30.61 -9.50
C GLU A 555 -24.13 -30.66 -9.64
N GLY A 556 -24.70 -29.58 -10.17
CA GLY A 556 -26.15 -29.42 -10.29
C GLY A 556 -26.86 -28.89 -9.04
N THR A 557 -26.17 -28.73 -7.91
CA THR A 557 -26.75 -28.13 -6.70
C THR A 557 -26.69 -26.61 -6.80
N ARG A 558 -27.82 -25.93 -6.68
CA ARG A 558 -27.90 -24.49 -6.62
C ARG A 558 -27.68 -23.99 -5.19
N LEU A 559 -26.64 -23.18 -5.00
CA LEU A 559 -26.22 -22.64 -3.71
C LEU A 559 -26.67 -21.17 -3.54
N PRO A 560 -26.79 -20.66 -2.30
CA PRO A 560 -26.83 -19.23 -2.09
C PRO A 560 -25.58 -18.59 -2.64
N LEU A 561 -25.72 -17.43 -3.31
CA LEU A 561 -24.63 -16.74 -4.00
C LEU A 561 -24.24 -15.45 -3.28
N LEU A 562 -22.94 -15.27 -3.01
CA LEU A 562 -22.37 -13.99 -2.64
C LEU A 562 -21.64 -13.38 -3.84
N VAL A 563 -22.01 -12.16 -4.22
CA VAL A 563 -21.22 -11.30 -5.14
C VAL A 563 -20.36 -10.35 -4.29
N TRP A 564 -19.04 -10.50 -4.39
CA TRP A 564 -18.10 -9.62 -3.69
C TRP A 564 -17.30 -8.81 -4.69
N ALA A 565 -17.41 -7.48 -4.64
CA ALA A 565 -16.89 -6.62 -5.67
C ALA A 565 -16.36 -5.28 -5.16
N TYR A 566 -15.60 -4.60 -6.03
CA TYR A 566 -15.04 -3.28 -5.81
C TYR A 566 -15.01 -2.53 -7.16
N PRO A 567 -15.78 -1.45 -7.34
CA PRO A 567 -15.80 -0.69 -8.60
C PRO A 567 -14.44 -0.09 -8.94
N ARG A 568 -14.19 0.03 -10.24
CA ARG A 568 -13.00 0.71 -10.76
C ARG A 568 -13.35 1.48 -12.01
N GLU A 569 -12.76 2.67 -12.15
CA GLU A 569 -13.01 3.58 -13.26
C GLU A 569 -12.00 3.39 -14.38
N PHE A 570 -12.50 3.44 -15.63
CA PHE A 570 -11.75 3.26 -16.88
C PHE A 570 -12.16 4.29 -17.91
N ASN A 571 -11.22 4.70 -18.79
CA ASN A 571 -11.50 5.60 -19.89
C ASN A 571 -12.08 4.86 -21.12
N ASP A 572 -11.90 3.54 -21.19
CA ASP A 572 -12.28 2.74 -22.35
C ASP A 572 -12.62 1.29 -21.99
N VAL A 573 -13.42 0.66 -22.87
CA VAL A 573 -13.85 -0.74 -22.72
C VAL A 573 -12.69 -1.72 -22.81
N LYS A 574 -11.70 -1.46 -23.69
CA LYS A 574 -10.58 -2.39 -23.93
C LYS A 574 -9.78 -2.64 -22.66
N THR A 575 -9.48 -1.60 -21.90
CA THR A 575 -8.74 -1.73 -20.64
C THR A 575 -9.63 -2.21 -19.50
N ALA A 576 -10.92 -1.88 -19.51
CA ALA A 576 -11.89 -2.36 -18.53
C ALA A 576 -12.13 -3.87 -18.61
N ALA A 577 -12.11 -4.43 -19.82
CA ALA A 577 -12.32 -5.85 -20.10
C ALA A 577 -11.15 -6.76 -19.74
N GLN A 578 -10.00 -6.18 -19.36
CA GLN A 578 -8.79 -6.96 -19.06
C GLN A 578 -8.88 -7.67 -17.71
N ILE A 579 -8.53 -8.95 -17.72
CA ILE A 579 -8.49 -9.78 -16.53
C ILE A 579 -7.35 -9.38 -15.61
N SER A 580 -7.60 -9.40 -14.31
CA SER A 580 -6.60 -9.19 -13.27
C SER A 580 -6.56 -10.35 -12.29
N GLY A 581 -5.39 -10.58 -11.68
CA GLY A 581 -5.18 -11.70 -10.78
C GLY A 581 -4.91 -12.99 -11.53
N SER A 582 -4.83 -14.11 -10.82
CA SER A 582 -4.59 -15.43 -11.40
C SER A 582 -5.43 -16.51 -10.70
N PRO A 583 -6.16 -17.35 -11.45
CA PRO A 583 -6.83 -18.49 -10.85
C PRO A 583 -5.84 -19.51 -10.27
N SER A 584 -4.58 -19.45 -10.69
CA SER A 584 -3.51 -20.36 -10.26
C SER A 584 -2.85 -20.00 -8.94
N GLN A 585 -3.21 -18.86 -8.32
CA GLN A 585 -2.69 -18.51 -6.99
C GLN A 585 -3.27 -19.41 -5.90
N PHE A 586 -2.49 -19.62 -4.85
CA PHE A 586 -2.90 -20.39 -3.69
C PHE A 586 -4.15 -19.79 -3.02
N THR A 587 -5.12 -20.63 -2.72
CA THR A 587 -6.35 -20.18 -2.05
C THR A 587 -6.08 -19.91 -0.58
N ARG A 588 -6.22 -18.64 -0.18
CA ARG A 588 -5.99 -18.15 1.20
C ARG A 588 -7.27 -17.58 1.78
N MET A 589 -7.55 -17.95 3.01
CA MET A 589 -8.58 -17.30 3.84
C MET A 589 -7.88 -16.74 5.07
N ARG A 590 -7.77 -15.43 5.17
CA ARG A 590 -7.10 -14.75 6.28
C ARG A 590 -7.88 -13.53 6.71
N SER A 591 -7.76 -13.15 7.99
CA SER A 591 -8.37 -11.93 8.49
C SER A 591 -9.89 -11.88 8.19
N ILE A 592 -10.37 -10.77 7.69
CA ILE A 592 -11.79 -10.54 7.35
C ILE A 592 -12.19 -11.11 5.98
N SER A 593 -11.60 -12.21 5.53
CA SER A 593 -11.90 -12.80 4.23
C SER A 593 -13.37 -13.25 4.13
N HIS A 594 -14.07 -12.78 3.10
CA HIS A 594 -15.43 -13.22 2.79
C HIS A 594 -15.49 -14.66 2.26
N LEU A 595 -14.33 -15.21 1.83
CA LEU A 595 -14.24 -16.60 1.36
C LEU A 595 -14.54 -17.63 2.46
N THR A 596 -14.50 -17.24 3.75
CA THR A 596 -14.93 -18.11 4.84
C THR A 596 -16.39 -18.59 4.70
N LEU A 597 -17.24 -17.85 3.98
CA LEU A 597 -18.62 -18.24 3.68
C LEU A 597 -18.70 -19.51 2.82
N LEU A 598 -17.63 -19.92 2.14
CA LEU A 598 -17.54 -21.22 1.46
C LEU A 598 -17.73 -22.39 2.47
N THR A 599 -17.22 -22.25 3.70
CA THR A 599 -17.42 -23.24 4.77
C THR A 599 -18.88 -23.30 5.25
N GLN A 600 -19.68 -22.33 4.85
CA GLN A 600 -21.11 -22.25 5.16
C GLN A 600 -22.00 -22.66 3.97
N GLY A 601 -21.40 -23.14 2.89
CA GLY A 601 -22.10 -23.65 1.70
C GLY A 601 -22.57 -22.55 0.74
N TYR A 602 -21.90 -21.39 0.70
CA TYR A 602 -22.14 -20.36 -0.32
C TYR A 602 -21.27 -20.59 -1.56
N ALA A 603 -21.80 -20.33 -2.74
CA ALA A 603 -21.00 -20.01 -3.91
C ALA A 603 -20.58 -18.52 -3.86
N ILE A 604 -19.39 -18.20 -4.34
CA ILE A 604 -18.88 -16.83 -4.27
C ILE A 604 -18.34 -16.39 -5.64
N MET A 605 -18.93 -15.33 -6.20
CA MET A 605 -18.35 -14.55 -7.30
C MET A 605 -17.43 -13.49 -6.70
N ASP A 606 -16.16 -13.85 -6.54
CA ASP A 606 -15.13 -12.98 -5.95
C ASP A 606 -14.49 -12.09 -7.00
N ALA A 607 -14.16 -10.87 -6.59
CA ALA A 607 -13.59 -9.85 -7.47
C ALA A 607 -14.38 -9.67 -8.77
N ALA A 608 -15.72 -9.84 -8.69
CA ALA A 608 -16.62 -9.60 -9.83
C ALA A 608 -16.35 -8.18 -10.37
N THR A 609 -15.97 -8.08 -11.64
CA THR A 609 -15.57 -6.79 -12.20
C THR A 609 -16.78 -5.85 -12.30
N MET A 610 -16.61 -4.65 -11.75
CA MET A 610 -17.59 -3.56 -11.74
C MET A 610 -16.99 -2.32 -12.39
N PRO A 611 -16.74 -2.33 -13.72
CA PRO A 611 -16.12 -1.20 -14.39
C PRO A 611 -17.11 -0.05 -14.54
N VAL A 612 -16.66 1.15 -14.17
CA VAL A 612 -17.32 2.42 -14.50
C VAL A 612 -16.51 3.05 -15.64
N ILE A 613 -17.11 3.09 -16.82
CA ILE A 613 -16.43 3.49 -18.06
C ILE A 613 -16.98 4.82 -18.51
N GLY A 614 -16.11 5.78 -18.79
CA GLY A 614 -16.51 7.08 -19.30
C GLY A 614 -15.36 8.07 -19.40
N ASP A 615 -15.69 9.28 -19.79
CA ASP A 615 -14.76 10.40 -19.78
C ASP A 615 -14.32 10.71 -18.35
N PRO A 616 -13.03 11.03 -18.09
CA PRO A 616 -12.52 11.30 -16.75
C PRO A 616 -13.27 12.36 -15.95
N GLU A 617 -13.85 13.36 -16.63
CA GLU A 617 -14.59 14.45 -15.98
C GLU A 617 -16.05 14.10 -15.67
N THR A 618 -16.64 13.10 -16.35
CA THR A 618 -18.08 12.79 -16.25
C THR A 618 -18.38 11.32 -16.00
N MET A 619 -17.38 10.47 -15.77
CA MET A 619 -17.56 9.01 -15.72
C MET A 619 -18.54 8.53 -14.62
N ASN A 620 -18.69 9.29 -13.53
CA ASN A 620 -19.64 8.95 -12.48
C ASN A 620 -21.09 9.27 -12.82
N ASP A 621 -21.35 9.96 -13.92
CA ASP A 621 -22.73 10.34 -14.33
C ASP A 621 -23.60 9.09 -14.61
N THR A 622 -22.99 7.98 -15.00
CA THR A 622 -23.66 6.69 -15.25
C THR A 622 -23.29 5.61 -14.23
N PHE A 623 -22.70 5.99 -13.09
CA PHE A 623 -22.19 5.05 -12.08
C PHE A 623 -23.22 4.01 -11.65
N ILE A 624 -24.44 4.44 -11.27
CA ILE A 624 -25.50 3.56 -10.75
C ILE A 624 -25.88 2.51 -11.80
N GLN A 625 -26.17 2.93 -13.04
CA GLN A 625 -26.56 2.01 -14.09
C GLN A 625 -25.49 0.97 -14.36
N GLN A 626 -24.23 1.41 -14.47
CA GLN A 626 -23.12 0.51 -14.78
C GLN A 626 -22.87 -0.56 -13.69
N ILE A 627 -22.97 -0.19 -12.40
CA ILE A 627 -22.79 -1.19 -11.33
C ILE A 627 -23.99 -2.15 -11.22
N VAL A 628 -25.23 -1.69 -11.46
CA VAL A 628 -26.42 -2.54 -11.43
C VAL A 628 -26.37 -3.56 -12.57
N ASP A 629 -26.06 -3.14 -13.79
CA ASP A 629 -25.93 -4.02 -14.94
C ASP A 629 -24.79 -5.04 -14.78
N ALA A 630 -23.66 -4.61 -14.23
CA ALA A 630 -22.54 -5.49 -13.94
C ALA A 630 -22.88 -6.54 -12.85
N ALA A 631 -23.59 -6.12 -11.81
CA ALA A 631 -24.04 -7.04 -10.74
C ALA A 631 -25.03 -8.06 -11.27
N LYS A 632 -26.00 -7.61 -12.09
CA LYS A 632 -26.97 -8.51 -12.73
C LYS A 632 -26.27 -9.55 -13.61
N ALA A 633 -25.33 -9.11 -14.45
CA ALA A 633 -24.57 -10.00 -15.33
C ALA A 633 -23.77 -11.07 -14.54
N ALA A 634 -23.21 -10.71 -13.37
CA ALA A 634 -22.52 -11.66 -12.50
C ALA A 634 -23.47 -12.73 -11.93
N ILE A 635 -24.66 -12.33 -11.50
CA ILE A 635 -25.70 -13.25 -11.01
C ILE A 635 -26.17 -14.16 -12.14
N ASP A 636 -26.56 -13.59 -13.28
CA ASP A 636 -27.05 -14.31 -14.46
C ASP A 636 -26.04 -15.40 -14.87
N LYS A 637 -24.74 -15.07 -14.86
CA LYS A 637 -23.66 -16.04 -15.17
C LYS A 637 -23.59 -17.18 -14.18
N ALA A 638 -23.71 -16.91 -12.89
CA ALA A 638 -23.67 -17.95 -11.87
C ALA A 638 -24.92 -18.86 -11.93
N VAL A 639 -26.08 -18.31 -12.31
CA VAL A 639 -27.32 -19.04 -12.54
C VAL A 639 -27.22 -19.90 -13.80
N GLU A 640 -26.70 -19.35 -14.91
CA GLU A 640 -26.42 -20.06 -16.16
C GLU A 640 -25.53 -21.29 -15.94
N LEU A 641 -24.50 -21.15 -15.13
CA LEU A 641 -23.59 -22.23 -14.73
C LEU A 641 -24.25 -23.28 -13.81
N GLY A 642 -25.50 -23.08 -13.41
CA GLY A 642 -26.25 -24.00 -12.52
C GLY A 642 -25.80 -24.01 -11.08
N VAL A 643 -24.93 -23.08 -10.67
CA VAL A 643 -24.32 -23.05 -9.31
C VAL A 643 -25.06 -22.13 -8.34
N ALA A 644 -25.80 -21.13 -8.83
CA ALA A 644 -26.50 -20.15 -8.01
C ALA A 644 -28.02 -20.32 -8.03
N ASP A 645 -28.62 -20.11 -6.86
CA ASP A 645 -30.05 -19.91 -6.72
C ASP A 645 -30.37 -18.42 -6.86
N PRO A 646 -31.16 -18.01 -7.89
CA PRO A 646 -31.44 -16.59 -8.11
C PRO A 646 -32.23 -15.93 -6.96
N GLU A 647 -32.99 -16.75 -6.18
CA GLU A 647 -33.75 -16.26 -5.03
C GLU A 647 -32.91 -16.16 -3.75
N ARG A 648 -31.66 -16.62 -3.76
CA ARG A 648 -30.75 -16.58 -2.60
C ARG A 648 -29.44 -15.88 -2.92
N THR A 649 -29.54 -14.63 -3.39
CA THR A 649 -28.38 -13.81 -3.76
C THR A 649 -28.10 -12.75 -2.69
N CYS A 650 -26.84 -12.48 -2.43
CA CYS A 650 -26.39 -11.39 -1.57
C CYS A 650 -25.17 -10.68 -2.16
N VAL A 651 -24.95 -9.46 -1.70
CA VAL A 651 -23.83 -8.63 -2.13
C VAL A 651 -23.02 -8.14 -0.94
N GLY A 652 -21.72 -7.98 -1.16
CA GLY A 652 -20.87 -7.37 -0.13
C GLY A 652 -19.65 -6.68 -0.71
N GLY A 653 -19.05 -5.86 0.13
CA GLY A 653 -17.83 -5.13 -0.19
C GLY A 653 -17.24 -4.38 0.98
N HIS A 654 -16.01 -3.95 0.80
CA HIS A 654 -15.27 -3.13 1.76
C HIS A 654 -14.92 -1.78 1.15
N SER A 655 -14.95 -0.70 1.94
CA SER A 655 -14.57 0.64 1.48
C SER A 655 -15.44 1.10 0.29
N TYR A 656 -14.89 1.36 -0.89
CA TYR A 656 -15.66 1.69 -2.09
C TYR A 656 -16.57 0.54 -2.54
N GLY A 657 -16.22 -0.71 -2.21
CA GLY A 657 -17.12 -1.86 -2.38
C GLY A 657 -18.33 -1.81 -1.45
N ALA A 658 -18.20 -1.29 -0.22
CA ALA A 658 -19.33 -1.07 0.69
C ALA A 658 -20.26 0.06 0.20
N PHE A 659 -19.68 1.11 -0.36
CA PHE A 659 -20.42 2.17 -1.05
C PHE A 659 -21.23 1.61 -2.24
N MET A 660 -20.60 0.76 -3.06
CA MET A 660 -21.27 0.03 -4.14
C MET A 660 -22.40 -0.85 -3.58
N THR A 661 -22.12 -1.64 -2.54
CA THR A 661 -23.13 -2.52 -1.89
C THR A 661 -24.39 -1.74 -1.50
N ALA A 662 -24.21 -0.61 -0.80
CA ALA A 662 -25.35 0.22 -0.36
C ALA A 662 -26.09 0.83 -1.56
N ASN A 663 -25.41 1.22 -2.64
CA ASN A 663 -26.04 1.68 -3.86
C ASN A 663 -26.84 0.58 -4.58
N LEU A 664 -26.28 -0.63 -4.68
CA LEU A 664 -26.98 -1.77 -5.26
C LEU A 664 -28.24 -2.11 -4.48
N MET A 665 -28.19 -2.03 -3.12
CA MET A 665 -29.36 -2.25 -2.27
C MET A 665 -30.41 -1.14 -2.41
N ALA A 666 -30.00 0.10 -2.74
CA ALA A 666 -30.92 1.24 -2.90
C ALA A 666 -31.53 1.34 -4.31
N HIS A 667 -30.83 0.83 -5.33
CA HIS A 667 -31.19 1.05 -6.74
C HIS A 667 -31.52 -0.24 -7.53
N SER A 668 -31.58 -1.39 -6.83
CA SER A 668 -31.96 -2.66 -7.48
C SER A 668 -32.66 -3.60 -6.50
N ASN A 669 -33.34 -4.61 -7.05
CA ASN A 669 -33.95 -5.73 -6.30
C ASN A 669 -33.18 -7.04 -6.51
N LEU A 670 -31.89 -6.95 -6.85
CA LEU A 670 -31.08 -8.10 -7.23
C LEU A 670 -30.67 -8.97 -6.02
N PHE A 671 -30.73 -8.44 -4.79
CA PHE A 671 -30.13 -9.07 -3.63
C PHE A 671 -31.11 -9.15 -2.46
N LYS A 672 -31.09 -10.27 -1.73
CA LYS A 672 -31.89 -10.50 -0.53
C LYS A 672 -31.22 -9.94 0.77
N ALA A 673 -29.94 -9.67 0.74
CA ALA A 673 -29.21 -9.01 1.83
C ALA A 673 -27.89 -8.43 1.34
N GLY A 674 -27.39 -7.42 2.12
CA GLY A 674 -26.08 -6.80 1.87
C GLY A 674 -25.18 -6.83 3.10
N VAL A 675 -23.85 -6.83 2.86
CA VAL A 675 -22.79 -6.64 3.85
C VAL A 675 -21.86 -5.51 3.42
N ALA A 676 -21.88 -4.40 4.12
CA ALA A 676 -21.11 -3.20 3.80
C ALA A 676 -20.11 -2.87 4.92
N ARG A 677 -18.79 -2.99 4.63
CA ARG A 677 -17.72 -2.77 5.62
C ARG A 677 -16.98 -1.47 5.36
N SER A 678 -16.87 -0.59 6.34
CA SER A 678 -16.13 0.69 6.33
C SER A 678 -16.40 1.53 5.08
N GLY A 679 -17.68 1.76 4.76
CA GLY A 679 -18.12 2.50 3.58
C GLY A 679 -18.27 4.00 3.81
N ALA A 680 -18.33 4.75 2.71
CA ALA A 680 -18.67 6.17 2.67
C ALA A 680 -20.01 6.34 1.93
N TYR A 681 -21.10 6.54 2.67
CA TYR A 681 -22.46 6.47 2.13
C TYR A 681 -23.05 7.84 1.78
N ASN A 682 -22.46 8.92 2.27
CA ASN A 682 -22.84 10.29 1.93
C ASN A 682 -21.63 11.06 1.37
N ARG A 683 -21.63 11.29 0.07
CA ARG A 683 -20.51 11.95 -0.63
C ARG A 683 -20.49 13.46 -0.43
N THR A 684 -21.54 14.06 0.09
CA THR A 684 -21.50 15.48 0.49
C THR A 684 -20.53 15.76 1.64
N LEU A 685 -20.10 14.72 2.39
CA LEU A 685 -19.04 14.80 3.38
C LEU A 685 -17.62 14.77 2.78
N THR A 686 -17.49 14.57 1.45
CA THR A 686 -16.23 14.64 0.70
C THR A 686 -16.38 15.62 -0.47
N PRO A 687 -16.63 16.92 -0.22
CA PRO A 687 -17.14 17.84 -1.24
C PRO A 687 -16.11 18.26 -2.30
N PHE A 688 -14.81 17.98 -2.09
CA PHE A 688 -13.74 18.28 -3.03
C PHE A 688 -13.23 17.03 -3.78
N GLY A 689 -14.14 16.12 -4.11
CA GLY A 689 -13.86 14.92 -4.89
C GLY A 689 -13.65 13.66 -4.04
N PHE A 690 -13.81 12.52 -4.70
CA PHE A 690 -13.60 11.18 -4.13
C PHE A 690 -13.34 10.19 -5.26
N GLN A 691 -12.54 9.18 -5.03
CA GLN A 691 -12.11 8.22 -6.06
C GLN A 691 -11.65 8.96 -7.35
N SER A 692 -12.33 8.73 -8.46
CA SER A 692 -12.09 9.42 -9.74
C SER A 692 -13.02 10.60 -10.00
N GLU A 693 -13.89 10.98 -9.05
CA GLU A 693 -14.67 12.21 -9.18
C GLU A 693 -13.78 13.42 -8.88
N ARG A 694 -13.60 14.28 -9.89
CA ARG A 694 -12.72 15.45 -9.85
C ARG A 694 -13.47 16.73 -9.56
N ARG A 695 -14.77 16.76 -9.89
CA ARG A 695 -15.63 17.93 -9.72
C ARG A 695 -15.96 18.11 -8.24
N PRO A 696 -15.80 19.32 -7.68
CA PRO A 696 -16.31 19.64 -6.35
C PRO A 696 -17.85 19.48 -6.32
N TYR A 697 -18.38 19.25 -5.13
CA TYR A 697 -19.84 19.14 -4.91
C TYR A 697 -20.65 20.25 -5.61
N TRP A 698 -20.21 21.50 -5.50
CA TRP A 698 -20.93 22.65 -6.06
C TRP A 698 -21.00 22.65 -7.59
N GLN A 699 -20.09 21.98 -8.27
CA GLN A 699 -20.09 21.83 -9.74
C GLN A 699 -20.91 20.61 -10.18
N ALA A 700 -21.05 19.57 -9.34
CA ALA A 700 -21.69 18.30 -9.70
C ALA A 700 -22.74 17.85 -8.66
N LYS A 701 -23.53 18.79 -8.10
CA LYS A 701 -24.52 18.51 -7.03
C LYS A 701 -25.41 17.31 -7.31
N GLY A 702 -25.94 17.22 -8.55
CA GLY A 702 -26.82 16.12 -8.97
C GLY A 702 -26.13 14.75 -8.84
N ILE A 703 -24.85 14.66 -9.24
CA ILE A 703 -24.09 13.41 -9.17
C ILE A 703 -23.84 13.01 -7.72
N TYR A 704 -23.37 13.94 -6.88
CA TYR A 704 -23.16 13.67 -5.47
C TYR A 704 -24.43 13.18 -4.76
N HIS A 705 -25.61 13.72 -5.15
CA HIS A 705 -26.89 13.25 -4.64
C HIS A 705 -27.26 11.86 -5.17
N THR A 706 -27.18 11.67 -6.48
CA THR A 706 -27.58 10.41 -7.14
C THR A 706 -26.80 9.21 -6.62
N ILE A 707 -25.48 9.36 -6.44
CA ILE A 707 -24.63 8.24 -6.04
C ILE A 707 -24.45 8.10 -4.52
N SER A 708 -25.03 8.98 -3.69
CA SER A 708 -25.00 8.88 -2.23
C SER A 708 -26.12 7.98 -1.73
N PRO A 709 -25.87 6.70 -1.36
CA PRO A 709 -26.95 5.80 -0.94
C PRO A 709 -27.65 6.26 0.35
N PHE A 710 -27.02 7.11 1.16
CA PHE A 710 -27.64 7.75 2.30
C PHE A 710 -28.89 8.54 1.91
N LEU A 711 -28.87 9.23 0.78
CA LEU A 711 -30.00 10.03 0.26
C LEU A 711 -31.11 9.16 -0.37
N HIS A 712 -30.88 7.87 -0.49
CA HIS A 712 -31.81 6.87 -1.01
C HIS A 712 -32.11 5.77 0.04
N ALA A 713 -31.85 6.03 1.31
CA ALA A 713 -32.03 5.07 2.39
C ALA A 713 -33.47 4.59 2.55
N ASP A 714 -34.45 5.39 2.13
CA ASP A 714 -35.88 5.06 2.05
C ASP A 714 -36.19 3.93 1.05
N LYS A 715 -35.31 3.73 0.07
CA LYS A 715 -35.43 2.67 -0.95
C LYS A 715 -34.80 1.35 -0.53
N ILE A 716 -33.96 1.33 0.52
CA ILE A 716 -33.33 0.11 1.02
C ILE A 716 -34.36 -0.67 1.82
N LYS A 717 -34.95 -1.68 1.21
CA LYS A 717 -35.95 -2.55 1.84
C LYS A 717 -35.34 -3.84 2.39
N GLU A 718 -34.32 -4.35 1.67
CA GLU A 718 -33.65 -5.59 2.02
C GLU A 718 -32.66 -5.40 3.17
N PRO A 719 -32.41 -6.43 4.00
CA PRO A 719 -31.52 -6.37 5.15
C PRO A 719 -30.08 -5.94 4.82
N LEU A 720 -29.56 -4.92 5.50
CA LEU A 720 -28.18 -4.42 5.33
C LEU A 720 -27.38 -4.49 6.63
N LEU A 721 -26.25 -5.22 6.61
CA LEU A 721 -25.27 -5.25 7.69
C LEU A 721 -24.18 -4.20 7.45
N LEU A 722 -24.03 -3.27 8.37
CA LEU A 722 -22.98 -2.26 8.39
C LEU A 722 -21.94 -2.64 9.45
N ILE A 723 -20.67 -2.76 9.05
CA ILE A 723 -19.55 -3.00 9.98
C ILE A 723 -18.53 -1.89 9.79
N HIS A 724 -18.00 -1.29 10.87
CA HIS A 724 -17.08 -0.17 10.78
C HIS A 724 -16.10 -0.12 11.95
N GLY A 725 -14.83 0.18 11.69
CA GLY A 725 -13.85 0.45 12.73
C GLY A 725 -14.06 1.83 13.34
N GLU A 726 -14.05 1.95 14.68
CA GLU A 726 -14.29 3.24 15.35
C GLU A 726 -13.17 4.25 15.13
N ASN A 727 -11.94 3.75 14.85
CA ASN A 727 -10.76 4.56 14.55
C ASN A 727 -10.43 4.55 13.04
N ASP A 728 -11.43 4.42 12.16
CA ASP A 728 -11.20 4.48 10.71
C ASP A 728 -10.67 5.86 10.33
N ASN A 729 -9.43 5.90 9.83
CA ASN A 729 -8.73 7.12 9.42
C ASN A 729 -8.56 7.26 7.89
N ASN A 730 -9.20 6.41 7.12
CA ASN A 730 -9.19 6.54 5.66
C ASN A 730 -10.04 7.74 5.23
N SER A 731 -9.53 8.53 4.30
CA SER A 731 -10.22 9.72 3.79
C SER A 731 -11.60 9.37 3.23
N GLY A 732 -12.63 10.01 3.77
CA GLY A 732 -14.02 9.88 3.35
C GLY A 732 -14.81 8.74 3.98
N THR A 733 -14.15 7.72 4.56
CA THR A 733 -14.83 6.59 5.24
C THR A 733 -14.93 6.80 6.76
N PHE A 734 -15.35 7.99 7.16
CA PHE A 734 -15.49 8.33 8.60
C PHE A 734 -16.50 7.43 9.29
N PRO A 735 -16.32 7.03 10.55
CA PRO A 735 -17.28 6.23 11.31
C PRO A 735 -18.69 6.82 11.33
N ILE A 736 -18.82 8.14 11.25
CA ILE A 736 -20.09 8.85 11.14
C ILE A 736 -20.92 8.40 9.92
N GLN A 737 -20.27 7.99 8.82
CA GLN A 737 -20.93 7.50 7.61
C GLN A 737 -21.84 6.31 7.92
N SER A 738 -21.33 5.28 8.60
CA SER A 738 -22.11 4.10 8.97
C SER A 738 -23.15 4.41 10.06
N LYS A 739 -22.81 5.26 11.05
CA LYS A 739 -23.75 5.67 12.11
C LYS A 739 -24.97 6.38 11.52
N ARG A 740 -24.76 7.29 10.58
CA ARG A 740 -25.87 8.03 9.93
C ARG A 740 -26.65 7.16 8.95
N MET A 741 -25.97 6.29 8.19
CA MET A 741 -26.63 5.33 7.30
C MET A 741 -27.56 4.39 8.08
N TYR A 742 -27.10 3.86 9.21
CA TYR A 742 -27.93 3.06 10.12
C TYR A 742 -29.18 3.81 10.56
N GLN A 743 -29.04 5.07 11.01
CA GLN A 743 -30.17 5.91 11.45
C GLN A 743 -31.16 6.16 10.32
N ALA A 744 -30.67 6.43 9.10
CA ALA A 744 -31.51 6.69 7.93
C ALA A 744 -32.32 5.46 7.53
N ILE A 745 -31.71 4.29 7.41
CA ILE A 745 -32.41 3.04 7.05
C ILE A 745 -33.43 2.69 8.15
N LYS A 746 -33.02 2.72 9.42
CA LYS A 746 -33.92 2.45 10.56
C LYS A 746 -35.09 3.41 10.60
N GLY A 747 -34.85 4.71 10.37
CA GLY A 747 -35.91 5.74 10.40
C GLY A 747 -36.94 5.55 9.30
N ASN A 748 -36.55 4.94 8.17
CA ASN A 748 -37.44 4.60 7.05
C ASN A 748 -38.02 3.16 7.15
N GLY A 749 -37.88 2.48 8.31
CA GLY A 749 -38.47 1.16 8.56
C GLY A 749 -37.70 0.00 7.92
N GLY A 750 -36.51 0.23 7.35
CA GLY A 750 -35.67 -0.82 6.76
C GLY A 750 -34.99 -1.69 7.83
N THR A 751 -34.64 -2.91 7.45
CA THR A 751 -33.90 -3.86 8.30
C THR A 751 -32.41 -3.60 8.21
N VAL A 752 -31.80 -3.12 9.31
CA VAL A 752 -30.38 -2.76 9.33
C VAL A 752 -29.73 -3.14 10.65
N ARG A 753 -28.48 -3.58 10.60
CA ARG A 753 -27.62 -3.83 11.77
C ARG A 753 -26.34 -3.02 11.63
N LEU A 754 -25.91 -2.38 12.72
CA LEU A 754 -24.66 -1.65 12.83
C LEU A 754 -23.73 -2.34 13.84
N CYS A 755 -22.56 -2.76 13.41
CA CYS A 755 -21.49 -3.29 14.23
C CYS A 755 -20.32 -2.28 14.19
N MET A 756 -20.05 -1.62 15.31
CA MET A 756 -18.90 -0.72 15.49
C MET A 756 -17.80 -1.49 16.22
N LEU A 757 -16.60 -1.55 15.62
CA LEU A 757 -15.46 -2.28 16.16
C LEU A 757 -14.53 -1.32 16.91
N PRO A 758 -14.43 -1.40 18.25
CA PRO A 758 -13.57 -0.52 19.03
C PRO A 758 -12.10 -0.62 18.60
N HIS A 759 -11.41 0.51 18.60
CA HIS A 759 -9.98 0.65 18.25
C HIS A 759 -9.58 0.28 16.83
N GLU A 760 -10.46 -0.32 16.03
CA GLU A 760 -10.15 -0.74 14.67
C GLU A 760 -10.10 0.45 13.70
N SER A 761 -9.12 0.39 12.80
CA SER A 761 -8.96 1.33 11.70
C SER A 761 -9.79 0.91 10.47
N HIS A 762 -9.44 1.42 9.28
CA HIS A 762 -10.08 1.06 8.01
C HIS A 762 -10.00 -0.44 7.69
N GLY A 763 -8.87 -1.08 8.01
CA GLY A 763 -8.69 -2.54 7.95
C GLY A 763 -8.62 -3.12 9.35
N TYR A 764 -9.51 -4.05 9.70
CA TYR A 764 -9.59 -4.65 11.03
C TYR A 764 -8.40 -5.57 11.28
N ARG A 765 -7.81 -5.51 12.47
CA ARG A 765 -6.56 -6.18 12.81
C ARG A 765 -6.66 -7.15 13.97
N ALA A 766 -7.36 -6.76 15.06
CA ALA A 766 -7.44 -7.60 16.25
C ALA A 766 -8.15 -8.92 15.95
N ARG A 767 -7.60 -10.01 16.47
CA ARG A 767 -8.19 -11.35 16.35
C ARG A 767 -9.68 -11.35 16.76
N GLN A 768 -10.00 -10.72 17.88
CA GLN A 768 -11.35 -10.64 18.41
C GLN A 768 -12.31 -9.90 17.46
N SER A 769 -11.89 -8.77 16.91
CA SER A 769 -12.66 -8.00 15.95
C SER A 769 -12.88 -8.77 14.63
N ILE A 770 -11.86 -9.48 14.18
CA ILE A 770 -11.92 -10.31 12.95
C ILE A 770 -12.91 -11.44 13.14
N LEU A 771 -12.79 -12.22 14.21
CA LEU A 771 -13.69 -13.35 14.49
C LEU A 771 -15.12 -12.88 14.69
N HIS A 772 -15.32 -11.76 15.41
CA HIS A 772 -16.64 -11.14 15.56
C HIS A 772 -17.24 -10.71 14.21
N THR A 773 -16.43 -10.09 13.34
CA THR A 773 -16.85 -9.71 11.98
C THR A 773 -17.30 -10.93 11.18
N GLN A 774 -16.56 -12.04 11.27
CA GLN A 774 -16.91 -13.29 10.60
C GLN A 774 -18.24 -13.86 11.15
N ALA A 775 -18.41 -13.86 12.47
CA ALA A 775 -19.64 -14.34 13.09
C ALA A 775 -20.85 -13.50 12.65
N GLU A 776 -20.73 -12.15 12.66
CA GLU A 776 -21.79 -11.25 12.24
C GLU A 776 -22.19 -11.46 10.76
N MET A 777 -21.21 -11.61 9.87
CA MET A 777 -21.46 -11.86 8.45
C MET A 777 -22.17 -13.20 8.23
N ILE A 778 -21.71 -14.26 8.88
CA ILE A 778 -22.28 -15.62 8.78
C ILE A 778 -23.69 -15.65 9.30
N GLU A 779 -23.94 -15.12 10.52
CA GLU A 779 -25.27 -15.08 11.13
C GLU A 779 -26.26 -14.28 10.28
N TRP A 780 -25.83 -13.10 9.77
CA TRP A 780 -26.66 -12.22 8.96
C TRP A 780 -27.09 -12.88 7.66
N LEU A 781 -26.11 -13.37 6.91
CA LEU A 781 -26.38 -13.98 5.61
C LEU A 781 -27.12 -15.31 5.74
N ASN A 782 -26.81 -16.14 6.76
CA ASN A 782 -27.57 -17.36 7.01
C ASN A 782 -29.04 -17.06 7.32
N LYS A 783 -29.31 -16.00 8.11
CA LYS A 783 -30.67 -15.62 8.46
C LYS A 783 -31.50 -15.13 7.27
N TYR A 784 -30.91 -14.24 6.45
CA TYR A 784 -31.67 -13.50 5.44
C TYR A 784 -31.51 -14.02 4.01
N VAL A 785 -30.56 -14.93 3.76
CA VAL A 785 -30.29 -15.48 2.43
C VAL A 785 -30.40 -17.00 2.43
N LYS A 786 -29.54 -17.70 3.20
CA LYS A 786 -29.47 -19.18 3.13
C LYS A 786 -30.75 -19.85 3.67
N ASN A 787 -31.25 -19.39 4.81
CA ASN A 787 -32.39 -19.95 5.54
C ASN A 787 -33.63 -19.03 5.48
N ALA A 788 -33.65 -18.07 4.54
CA ALA A 788 -34.83 -17.22 4.35
C ALA A 788 -36.04 -18.10 4.03
N LYS A 789 -37.12 -17.93 4.77
CA LYS A 789 -38.40 -18.57 4.43
C LYS A 789 -38.91 -17.89 3.16
N PRO A 790 -39.48 -18.64 2.20
CA PRO A 790 -40.24 -18.03 1.11
C PRO A 790 -41.27 -17.06 1.72
N GLU A 791 -41.36 -15.85 1.15
CA GLU A 791 -42.44 -14.95 1.53
C GLU A 791 -43.74 -15.73 1.29
N SER A 792 -44.46 -15.99 2.37
CA SER A 792 -45.85 -16.48 2.24
C SER A 792 -46.61 -15.38 1.52
N GLY A 793 -46.88 -15.57 0.24
CA GLY A 793 -47.64 -14.63 -0.56
C GLY A 793 -48.94 -14.27 0.18
N ASN A 794 -49.05 -12.99 0.50
CA ASN A 794 -50.30 -12.37 0.86
C ASN A 794 -51.00 -11.92 -0.40
#